data_0b01c2feb20955aa229514809d50a5e4
#
_entry.id   0b01c2feb20955aa229514809d50a5e4
#
_cell.length_a   1.000
_cell.length_b   1.000
_cell.length_c   1.000
_cell.angle_alpha   90.00
_cell.angle_beta   90.00
_cell.angle_gamma   90.00
#
_symmetry.space_group_name_H-M   'P 1'
#
loop_
_entity.id
_entity.type
_entity.pdbx_description
1 polymer ?
#
loop_
_entity_poly.entity_id
_entity_poly.type
_entity_poly.pdbx_seq_one_letter_code
_entity_poly.pdbx_strand_id
1 'polypeptide(L)'
;MKEQNEGQMQLPENAFRELSPGEEYTPIMKPEVSYPEVNAWSVTWGIVMAMLFSAAAAYLGLKVGQVFEAAIPIAIIAVGVSTATKRSKALGENVIIQSIGACSGAVVAGAIFTLPAIYILQAKYPEMTTSFFKIFMASALGGVLGILFLIPFRKYFVSDMHGKYPFPEATATTQVLVSGAKGGDQAKPLLLAGVVGGLYDFIVSSAGWWNENFTSRVVGWGVDLADKAKLVFKINTGAAVLGLGYIVGLKYALYITLGSLAVWWFIVPGMAVIFSDQVLNTWDPTIVKTVGAMSPEEIFRAYARSIGIGGIAMAGIIGIIKSWGIIKSAVSLAATEIKGKSADVEKPKRTQLDISFKLIAIGSVVTILITFLFFLFGVLEGNLLFAVVGILLVTVIAFLFTTVAANAIAIVGSNPVSGMTLMTLILASVVMVAVGLKGTGGMLAALIMGGVVCTALSMAGAFITDLKVGYWLGTTPKKQESWKFLGTLVSALTVGGVMMLLNETYGFASGALSAPQANAMAAVIDPLMNGVGAPWILYGIGALLAIILTWLKIPALAFALGMFIPLELNVPLVVGGAVNWYVTSRSKDAKVNNERGEKGTLIASGFIAGGALMGVVSALLKFGGIEFSIADTWWANPLSEVCSLVAYILLIAYFIRASKK
;
A
#
# COMPACT_ATOMS: atom_id res chain seq x y z
N MET A 1 30.85 17.51 -35.85
CA MET A 1 30.89 17.46 -34.39
C MET A 1 30.64 16.05 -33.96
N LYS A 2 31.68 15.43 -33.44
CA LYS A 2 31.79 13.99 -33.21
C LYS A 2 30.66 13.51 -32.27
N GLU A 3 30.07 12.37 -32.62
CA GLU A 3 29.30 11.47 -31.78
C GLU A 3 29.96 11.39 -30.38
N GLN A 4 29.36 12.07 -29.42
CA GLN A 4 29.71 11.83 -28.03
C GLN A 4 29.11 10.47 -27.67
N ASN A 5 30.03 9.54 -27.48
CA ASN A 5 29.84 8.21 -26.91
C ASN A 5 28.58 8.12 -26.05
N GLU A 6 27.71 7.20 -26.40
CA GLU A 6 26.71 6.55 -25.52
C GLU A 6 27.45 5.69 -24.45
N GLY A 7 28.51 6.25 -23.88
CA GLY A 7 29.25 5.67 -22.78
C GLY A 7 28.43 5.79 -21.51
N GLN A 8 27.93 4.67 -21.05
CA GLN A 8 27.44 4.37 -19.71
C GLN A 8 26.71 5.55 -19.02
N MET A 9 25.39 5.65 -19.24
CA MET A 9 24.53 6.44 -18.36
C MET A 9 24.66 5.88 -16.93
N GLN A 10 25.36 6.57 -16.07
CA GLN A 10 25.47 6.27 -14.63
C GLN A 10 25.06 7.53 -13.87
N LEU A 11 24.42 7.33 -12.73
CA LEU A 11 24.15 8.44 -11.84
C LEU A 11 25.49 9.05 -11.39
N PRO A 12 25.57 10.39 -11.27
CA PRO A 12 26.74 11.06 -10.70
C PRO A 12 27.05 10.51 -9.30
N GLU A 13 28.33 10.48 -8.93
CA GLU A 13 28.77 9.99 -7.61
C GLU A 13 28.12 10.75 -6.43
N ASN A 14 27.76 12.00 -6.65
CA ASN A 14 27.09 12.83 -5.64
C ASN A 14 25.56 12.67 -5.58
N ALA A 15 24.96 11.73 -6.34
CA ALA A 15 23.51 11.54 -6.36
C ALA A 15 22.93 11.14 -4.98
N PHE A 16 23.69 10.34 -4.21
CA PHE A 16 23.21 9.74 -2.96
C PHE A 16 23.89 10.26 -1.69
N ARG A 17 24.82 11.22 -1.81
CA ARG A 17 25.47 11.86 -0.67
C ARG A 17 25.07 13.31 -0.52
N GLU A 18 25.28 13.87 0.68
CA GLU A 18 25.12 15.31 0.88
C GLU A 18 26.10 16.09 0.00
N LEU A 19 25.61 17.20 -0.55
CA LEU A 19 26.42 18.09 -1.37
C LEU A 19 27.34 18.93 -0.49
N SER A 20 28.57 19.10 -0.91
CA SER A 20 29.51 20.00 -0.27
C SER A 20 29.09 21.48 -0.48
N PRO A 21 29.50 22.43 0.39
CA PRO A 21 29.20 23.85 0.19
C PRO A 21 29.65 24.33 -1.19
N GLY A 22 28.71 24.84 -1.98
CA GLY A 22 28.97 25.31 -3.36
C GLY A 22 28.92 24.24 -4.44
N GLU A 23 28.67 22.97 -4.08
CA GLU A 23 28.47 21.87 -5.03
C GLU A 23 27.01 21.84 -5.51
N GLU A 24 26.80 21.74 -6.82
CA GLU A 24 25.48 21.54 -7.41
C GLU A 24 25.30 20.09 -7.92
N TYR A 25 24.11 19.56 -7.78
CA TYR A 25 23.75 18.29 -8.39
C TYR A 25 23.42 18.46 -9.87
N THR A 26 24.10 17.74 -10.74
CA THR A 26 23.84 17.75 -12.18
C THR A 26 23.19 16.42 -12.59
N PRO A 27 21.92 16.41 -13.00
CA PRO A 27 21.22 15.19 -13.39
C PRO A 27 21.69 14.64 -14.75
N ILE A 28 21.32 13.39 -15.04
CA ILE A 28 21.65 12.71 -16.33
C ILE A 28 21.12 13.51 -17.53
N MET A 29 19.86 13.92 -17.49
CA MET A 29 19.26 14.79 -18.49
C MET A 29 19.56 16.25 -18.11
N LYS A 30 20.54 16.83 -18.77
CA LYS A 30 21.03 18.19 -18.46
C LYS A 30 19.90 19.23 -18.49
N PRO A 31 19.88 20.19 -17.56
CA PRO A 31 18.83 21.21 -17.45
C PRO A 31 18.66 22.09 -18.71
N GLU A 32 19.75 22.33 -19.44
CA GLU A 32 19.80 23.20 -20.62
C GLU A 32 19.28 22.53 -21.90
N VAL A 33 19.12 21.19 -21.89
CA VAL A 33 18.72 20.41 -23.06
C VAL A 33 17.25 20.00 -22.95
N SER A 34 16.51 20.11 -24.05
CA SER A 34 15.15 19.60 -24.14
C SER A 34 15.17 18.13 -24.52
N TYR A 35 14.45 17.33 -23.74
CA TYR A 35 14.29 15.88 -23.96
C TYR A 35 12.82 15.55 -24.23
N PRO A 36 12.54 14.45 -24.99
CA PRO A 36 11.19 13.93 -25.09
C PRO A 36 10.76 13.36 -23.72
N GLU A 37 9.70 13.88 -23.18
CA GLU A 37 9.15 13.45 -21.88
C GLU A 37 7.66 13.08 -22.06
N VAL A 38 6.82 14.08 -22.30
CA VAL A 38 5.37 13.91 -22.49
C VAL A 38 5.02 13.89 -23.97
N ASN A 39 4.44 12.79 -24.42
CA ASN A 39 3.88 12.62 -25.74
C ASN A 39 2.80 11.51 -25.72
N ALA A 40 2.14 11.26 -26.84
CA ALA A 40 1.08 10.23 -26.93
C ALA A 40 1.55 8.85 -26.46
N TRP A 41 2.81 8.48 -26.76
CA TRP A 41 3.39 7.22 -26.33
C TRP A 41 3.49 7.11 -24.81
N SER A 42 4.16 8.07 -24.16
CA SER A 42 4.38 8.04 -22.71
C SER A 42 3.06 8.12 -21.94
N VAL A 43 2.11 8.93 -22.41
CA VAL A 43 0.80 9.05 -21.78
C VAL A 43 -0.03 7.78 -21.93
N THR A 44 -0.10 7.19 -23.14
CA THR A 44 -0.87 5.97 -23.37
C THR A 44 -0.33 4.81 -22.54
N TRP A 45 0.99 4.58 -22.54
CA TRP A 45 1.60 3.54 -21.72
C TRP A 45 1.45 3.82 -20.22
N GLY A 46 1.53 5.08 -19.79
CA GLY A 46 1.26 5.48 -18.42
C GLY A 46 -0.17 5.13 -17.97
N ILE A 47 -1.17 5.40 -18.83
CA ILE A 47 -2.58 5.03 -18.59
C ILE A 47 -2.73 3.52 -18.50
N VAL A 48 -2.17 2.76 -19.46
CA VAL A 48 -2.24 1.29 -19.44
C VAL A 48 -1.63 0.73 -18.17
N MET A 49 -0.46 1.23 -17.74
CA MET A 49 0.18 0.80 -16.50
C MET A 49 -0.67 1.18 -15.28
N ALA A 50 -1.24 2.39 -15.23
CA ALA A 50 -2.13 2.81 -14.15
C ALA A 50 -3.34 1.88 -14.01
N MET A 51 -3.98 1.48 -15.12
CA MET A 51 -5.12 0.55 -15.11
C MET A 51 -4.70 -0.85 -14.63
N LEU A 52 -3.68 -1.45 -15.26
CA LEU A 52 -3.23 -2.81 -14.95
C LEU A 52 -2.81 -2.95 -13.49
N PHE A 53 -1.97 -2.04 -13.02
CA PHE A 53 -1.44 -2.11 -11.66
C PHE A 53 -2.45 -1.64 -10.61
N SER A 54 -3.43 -0.80 -10.94
CA SER A 54 -4.55 -0.52 -10.03
C SER A 54 -5.40 -1.77 -9.80
N ALA A 55 -5.71 -2.52 -10.86
CA ALA A 55 -6.46 -3.77 -10.74
C ALA A 55 -5.69 -4.81 -9.90
N ALA A 56 -4.41 -5.00 -10.22
CA ALA A 56 -3.54 -5.93 -9.49
C ALA A 56 -3.38 -5.55 -8.02
N ALA A 57 -3.09 -4.28 -7.74
CA ALA A 57 -2.90 -3.79 -6.37
C ALA A 57 -4.19 -3.86 -5.55
N ALA A 58 -5.36 -3.59 -6.16
CA ALA A 58 -6.65 -3.70 -5.49
C ALA A 58 -6.94 -5.15 -5.06
N TYR A 59 -6.76 -6.11 -5.96
CA TYR A 59 -6.96 -7.52 -5.63
C TYR A 59 -6.02 -7.98 -4.51
N LEU A 60 -4.71 -7.76 -4.68
CA LEU A 60 -3.72 -8.20 -3.69
C LEU A 60 -3.89 -7.51 -2.35
N GLY A 61 -4.13 -6.20 -2.36
CA GLY A 61 -4.32 -5.44 -1.14
C GLY A 61 -5.58 -5.85 -0.36
N LEU A 62 -6.67 -6.18 -1.04
CA LEU A 62 -7.87 -6.74 -0.42
C LEU A 62 -7.65 -8.17 0.07
N LYS A 63 -6.79 -8.95 -0.58
CA LYS A 63 -6.48 -10.31 -0.16
C LYS A 63 -5.53 -10.34 1.04
N VAL A 64 -4.44 -9.57 1.01
CA VAL A 64 -3.32 -9.64 1.96
C VAL A 64 -3.36 -8.51 2.99
N GLY A 65 -4.09 -7.44 2.74
CA GLY A 65 -4.11 -6.23 3.58
C GLY A 65 -2.86 -5.37 3.43
N GLN A 66 -2.07 -5.59 2.40
CA GLN A 66 -0.87 -4.83 2.06
C GLN A 66 -0.92 -4.41 0.59
N VAL A 67 -0.61 -3.17 0.29
CA VAL A 67 -0.46 -2.68 -1.08
C VAL A 67 1.02 -2.55 -1.40
N PHE A 68 1.41 -3.05 -2.54
CA PHE A 68 2.77 -2.87 -3.05
C PHE A 68 2.85 -1.63 -3.92
N GLU A 69 3.96 -0.95 -3.83
CA GLU A 69 4.27 0.16 -4.72
C GLU A 69 4.70 -0.39 -6.10
N ALA A 70 4.01 0.05 -7.13
CA ALA A 70 4.20 -0.50 -8.48
C ALA A 70 5.29 0.24 -9.29
N ALA A 71 5.98 1.20 -8.70
CA ALA A 71 6.95 2.06 -9.39
C ALA A 71 8.06 1.28 -10.10
N ILE A 72 8.65 0.29 -9.41
CA ILE A 72 9.74 -0.53 -9.95
C ILE A 72 9.26 -1.42 -11.13
N PRO A 73 8.21 -2.26 -10.99
CA PRO A 73 7.75 -3.08 -12.11
C PRO A 73 7.28 -2.24 -13.30
N ILE A 74 6.65 -1.09 -13.07
CA ILE A 74 6.24 -0.18 -14.14
C ILE A 74 7.47 0.40 -14.85
N ALA A 75 8.50 0.82 -14.11
CA ALA A 75 9.75 1.29 -14.69
C ALA A 75 10.41 0.24 -15.60
N ILE A 76 10.42 -1.03 -15.17
CA ILE A 76 10.98 -2.14 -15.95
C ILE A 76 10.19 -2.37 -17.25
N ILE A 77 8.85 -2.35 -17.17
CA ILE A 77 8.00 -2.50 -18.36
C ILE A 77 8.19 -1.32 -19.29
N ALA A 78 8.22 -0.08 -18.78
CA ALA A 78 8.45 1.12 -19.58
C ALA A 78 9.76 1.03 -20.37
N VAL A 79 10.84 0.63 -19.71
CA VAL A 79 12.14 0.39 -20.34
C VAL A 79 12.06 -0.75 -21.37
N GLY A 80 11.46 -1.89 -21.00
CA GLY A 80 11.34 -3.05 -21.88
C GLY A 80 10.60 -2.73 -23.16
N VAL A 81 9.47 -2.02 -23.07
CA VAL A 81 8.66 -1.62 -24.22
C VAL A 81 9.38 -0.57 -25.07
N SER A 82 10.04 0.40 -24.46
CA SER A 82 10.83 1.41 -25.17
C SER A 82 12.00 0.79 -25.93
N THR A 83 12.67 -0.21 -25.33
CA THR A 83 13.75 -0.96 -25.97
C THR A 83 13.24 -1.84 -27.12
N ALA A 84 12.15 -2.57 -26.88
CA ALA A 84 11.53 -3.42 -27.92
C ALA A 84 11.09 -2.63 -29.15
N THR A 85 10.63 -1.40 -28.95
CA THR A 85 10.21 -0.47 -30.02
C THR A 85 11.36 0.43 -30.54
N LYS A 86 12.59 0.18 -30.08
CA LYS A 86 13.82 0.88 -30.52
C LYS A 86 13.70 2.41 -30.37
N ARG A 87 13.07 2.90 -29.32
CA ARG A 87 12.94 4.35 -29.09
C ARG A 87 14.26 4.96 -28.62
N SER A 88 14.74 5.95 -29.33
CA SER A 88 15.92 6.71 -28.95
C SER A 88 15.56 7.77 -27.88
N LYS A 89 16.46 8.01 -26.90
CA LYS A 89 16.29 9.01 -25.84
C LYS A 89 15.02 8.84 -25.00
N ALA A 90 14.61 7.61 -24.76
CA ALA A 90 13.36 7.27 -24.09
C ALA A 90 13.36 7.51 -22.57
N LEU A 91 14.49 7.89 -21.95
CA LEU A 91 14.60 8.02 -20.49
C LEU A 91 13.54 8.95 -19.91
N GLY A 92 13.34 10.13 -20.50
CA GLY A 92 12.32 11.08 -20.05
C GLY A 92 10.90 10.55 -20.22
N GLU A 93 10.61 9.85 -21.34
CA GLU A 93 9.32 9.20 -21.60
C GLU A 93 9.06 8.08 -20.56
N ASN A 94 10.07 7.27 -20.25
CA ASN A 94 9.97 6.19 -19.28
C ASN A 94 9.69 6.69 -17.86
N VAL A 95 10.26 7.84 -17.46
CA VAL A 95 9.94 8.49 -16.18
C VAL A 95 8.47 8.95 -16.14
N ILE A 96 7.94 9.49 -17.24
CA ILE A 96 6.53 9.90 -17.29
C ILE A 96 5.61 8.67 -17.26
N ILE A 97 5.92 7.58 -17.99
CA ILE A 97 5.17 6.32 -17.92
C ILE A 97 5.14 5.80 -16.49
N GLN A 98 6.31 5.77 -15.83
CA GLN A 98 6.43 5.31 -14.45
C GLN A 98 5.63 6.22 -13.51
N SER A 99 5.74 7.53 -13.60
CA SER A 99 5.06 8.47 -12.72
C SER A 99 3.53 8.43 -12.87
N ILE A 100 2.99 8.34 -14.09
CA ILE A 100 1.56 8.17 -14.32
C ILE A 100 1.09 6.81 -13.79
N GLY A 101 1.83 5.75 -14.12
CA GLY A 101 1.49 4.39 -13.71
C GLY A 101 1.55 4.16 -12.19
N ALA A 102 2.50 4.79 -11.50
CA ALA A 102 2.66 4.68 -10.04
C ALA A 102 1.49 5.30 -9.25
N CYS A 103 0.56 6.05 -9.88
CA CYS A 103 -0.70 6.42 -9.26
C CYS A 103 -1.51 5.20 -8.81
N SER A 104 -1.31 4.05 -9.45
CA SER A 104 -2.00 2.80 -9.15
C SER A 104 -1.87 2.39 -7.68
N GLY A 105 -0.66 2.19 -7.19
CA GLY A 105 -0.41 1.83 -5.79
C GLY A 105 -0.94 2.87 -4.81
N ALA A 106 -0.71 4.14 -5.11
CA ALA A 106 -1.11 5.27 -4.26
C ALA A 106 -2.63 5.39 -4.08
N VAL A 107 -3.39 5.42 -5.18
CA VAL A 107 -4.86 5.55 -5.12
C VAL A 107 -5.49 4.30 -4.53
N VAL A 108 -4.99 3.14 -4.92
CA VAL A 108 -5.50 1.86 -4.43
C VAL A 108 -5.30 1.73 -2.93
N ALA A 109 -4.11 2.02 -2.39
CA ALA A 109 -3.85 1.95 -0.95
C ALA A 109 -4.83 2.84 -0.16
N GLY A 110 -5.11 4.04 -0.64
CA GLY A 110 -6.09 4.92 -0.03
C GLY A 110 -7.52 4.35 -0.06
N ALA A 111 -7.94 3.86 -1.21
CA ALA A 111 -9.31 3.41 -1.44
C ALA A 111 -9.65 2.12 -0.71
N ILE A 112 -8.81 1.08 -0.88
CA ILE A 112 -9.14 -0.28 -0.42
C ILE A 112 -8.99 -0.49 1.09
N PHE A 113 -8.32 0.42 1.78
CA PHE A 113 -8.19 0.30 3.24
C PHE A 113 -9.44 0.80 3.97
N THR A 114 -10.23 1.67 3.35
CA THR A 114 -11.41 2.28 3.98
C THR A 114 -12.72 1.89 3.31
N LEU A 115 -12.83 2.09 2.00
CA LEU A 115 -14.12 2.04 1.31
C LEU A 115 -14.79 0.65 1.28
N PRO A 116 -14.07 -0.49 1.22
CA PRO A 116 -14.69 -1.80 1.32
C PRO A 116 -15.36 -2.07 2.68
N ALA A 117 -15.01 -1.31 3.73
CA ALA A 117 -15.70 -1.37 5.02
C ALA A 117 -17.20 -1.01 4.90
N ILE A 118 -17.57 -0.21 3.91
CA ILE A 118 -18.98 0.11 3.63
C ILE A 118 -19.75 -1.16 3.26
N TYR A 119 -19.20 -2.00 2.39
CA TYR A 119 -19.82 -3.28 1.99
C TYR A 119 -19.87 -4.28 3.15
N ILE A 120 -18.83 -4.29 4.02
CA ILE A 120 -18.80 -5.13 5.22
C ILE A 120 -19.91 -4.71 6.19
N LEU A 121 -20.07 -3.41 6.43
CA LEU A 121 -21.11 -2.87 7.30
C LEU A 121 -22.51 -3.00 6.68
N GLN A 122 -22.64 -2.93 5.36
CA GLN A 122 -23.90 -3.13 4.66
C GLN A 122 -24.50 -4.52 4.92
N ALA A 123 -23.68 -5.55 5.13
CA ALA A 123 -24.18 -6.88 5.52
C ALA A 123 -24.88 -6.86 6.88
N LYS A 124 -24.49 -5.96 7.80
CA LYS A 124 -25.11 -5.77 9.11
C LYS A 124 -26.21 -4.69 9.09
N TYR A 125 -26.03 -3.67 8.26
CA TYR A 125 -26.93 -2.50 8.11
C TYR A 125 -27.31 -2.32 6.64
N PRO A 126 -28.35 -3.03 6.15
CA PRO A 126 -28.74 -3.04 4.73
C PRO A 126 -29.10 -1.66 4.15
N GLU A 127 -29.46 -0.69 5.01
CA GLU A 127 -29.72 0.69 4.63
C GLU A 127 -28.46 1.47 4.21
N MET A 128 -27.27 1.01 4.57
CA MET A 128 -26.00 1.58 4.10
C MET A 128 -25.81 1.25 2.63
N THR A 129 -25.99 2.25 1.77
CA THR A 129 -25.78 2.08 0.32
C THR A 129 -24.58 2.86 -0.15
N THR A 130 -23.81 2.25 -1.03
CA THR A 130 -22.73 2.93 -1.75
C THR A 130 -22.90 2.76 -3.26
N SER A 131 -22.21 3.57 -4.03
CA SER A 131 -22.23 3.53 -5.48
C SER A 131 -20.81 3.69 -6.03
N PHE A 132 -20.62 3.25 -7.26
CA PHE A 132 -19.38 3.49 -7.99
C PHE A 132 -18.96 4.97 -7.94
N PHE A 133 -19.92 5.87 -8.11
CA PHE A 133 -19.66 7.31 -8.10
C PHE A 133 -19.10 7.79 -6.75
N LYS A 134 -19.65 7.33 -5.61
CA LYS A 134 -19.14 7.69 -4.28
C LYS A 134 -17.71 7.21 -4.06
N ILE A 135 -17.41 5.97 -4.46
CA ILE A 135 -16.07 5.38 -4.36
C ILE A 135 -15.08 6.12 -5.26
N PHE A 136 -15.47 6.37 -6.52
CA PHE A 136 -14.66 7.11 -7.48
C PHE A 136 -14.37 8.54 -6.98
N MET A 137 -15.38 9.27 -6.53
CA MET A 137 -15.20 10.65 -6.05
C MET A 137 -14.31 10.71 -4.82
N ALA A 138 -14.50 9.82 -3.84
CA ALA A 138 -13.64 9.76 -2.66
C ALA A 138 -12.16 9.53 -3.03
N SER A 139 -11.91 8.58 -3.91
CA SER A 139 -10.55 8.24 -4.35
C SER A 139 -9.93 9.33 -5.23
N ALA A 140 -10.70 9.88 -6.18
CA ALA A 140 -10.21 10.91 -7.09
C ALA A 140 -9.92 12.23 -6.36
N LEU A 141 -10.86 12.70 -5.54
CA LEU A 141 -10.69 13.95 -4.79
C LEU A 141 -9.55 13.84 -3.77
N GLY A 142 -9.45 12.71 -3.08
CA GLY A 142 -8.33 12.44 -2.18
C GLY A 142 -6.99 12.48 -2.92
N GLY A 143 -6.87 11.77 -4.03
CA GLY A 143 -5.64 11.76 -4.81
C GLY A 143 -5.25 13.13 -5.35
N VAL A 144 -6.23 13.91 -5.84
CA VAL A 144 -5.99 15.29 -6.30
C VAL A 144 -5.53 16.20 -5.16
N LEU A 145 -6.17 16.13 -3.98
CA LEU A 145 -5.73 16.87 -2.79
C LEU A 145 -4.32 16.49 -2.38
N GLY A 146 -3.98 15.20 -2.40
CA GLY A 146 -2.62 14.72 -2.08
C GLY A 146 -1.55 15.29 -3.00
N ILE A 147 -1.81 15.37 -4.30
CA ILE A 147 -0.90 16.02 -5.27
C ILE A 147 -0.75 17.51 -4.94
N LEU A 148 -1.86 18.23 -4.81
CA LEU A 148 -1.86 19.68 -4.61
C LEU A 148 -1.21 20.09 -3.29
N PHE A 149 -1.43 19.31 -2.21
CA PHE A 149 -0.83 19.59 -0.91
C PHE A 149 0.64 19.22 -0.83
N LEU A 150 1.12 18.30 -1.68
CA LEU A 150 2.52 17.90 -1.69
C LEU A 150 3.44 18.86 -2.48
N ILE A 151 2.97 19.36 -3.64
CA ILE A 151 3.84 20.15 -4.55
C ILE A 151 4.59 21.29 -3.83
N PRO A 152 3.98 22.07 -2.90
CA PRO A 152 4.69 23.11 -2.15
C PRO A 152 5.89 22.61 -1.33
N PHE A 153 5.90 21.32 -0.96
CA PHE A 153 6.98 20.72 -0.17
C PHE A 153 8.02 19.98 -1.02
N ARG A 154 7.81 19.88 -2.36
CA ARG A 154 8.73 19.18 -3.26
C ARG A 154 10.17 19.65 -3.11
N LYS A 155 10.39 20.96 -3.21
CA LYS A 155 11.73 21.54 -3.14
C LYS A 155 12.45 21.14 -1.85
N TYR A 156 11.77 21.22 -0.72
CA TYR A 156 12.33 20.82 0.58
C TYR A 156 12.77 19.36 0.59
N PHE A 157 11.85 18.41 0.31
CA PHE A 157 12.18 16.99 0.43
C PHE A 157 13.14 16.49 -0.64
N VAL A 158 13.02 17.01 -1.87
CA VAL A 158 13.71 16.45 -3.04
C VAL A 158 15.06 17.12 -3.26
N SER A 159 15.15 18.46 -3.15
CA SER A 159 16.31 19.26 -3.47
C SER A 159 17.08 19.72 -2.22
N ASP A 160 16.42 20.42 -1.29
CA ASP A 160 17.10 21.03 -0.14
C ASP A 160 17.64 19.98 0.85
N MET A 161 16.96 18.81 0.93
CA MET A 161 17.38 17.65 1.71
C MET A 161 18.13 16.59 0.88
N HIS A 162 18.83 17.02 -0.18
CA HIS A 162 19.63 16.12 -1.01
C HIS A 162 20.67 15.36 -0.19
N GLY A 163 20.71 14.04 -0.36
CA GLY A 163 21.63 13.14 0.36
C GLY A 163 21.27 12.85 1.82
N LYS A 164 20.36 13.64 2.44
CA LYS A 164 19.94 13.40 3.84
C LYS A 164 18.88 12.32 3.97
N TYR A 165 18.05 12.15 2.95
CA TYR A 165 17.03 11.11 2.91
C TYR A 165 17.41 10.02 1.91
N PRO A 166 17.35 8.73 2.31
CA PRO A 166 17.79 7.61 1.47
C PRO A 166 16.87 7.33 0.28
N PHE A 167 15.58 7.65 0.36
CA PHE A 167 14.58 7.35 -0.67
C PHE A 167 14.73 5.94 -1.29
N PRO A 168 14.59 4.85 -0.52
CA PRO A 168 14.98 3.52 -0.97
C PRO A 168 14.29 3.08 -2.26
N GLU A 169 12.99 3.35 -2.39
CA GLU A 169 12.19 3.00 -3.57
C GLU A 169 12.56 3.86 -4.78
N ALA A 170 12.73 5.18 -4.60
CA ALA A 170 13.17 6.05 -5.67
C ALA A 170 14.56 5.67 -6.17
N THR A 171 15.46 5.27 -5.27
CA THR A 171 16.79 4.77 -5.62
C THR A 171 16.71 3.53 -6.51
N ALA A 172 15.92 2.53 -6.12
CA ALA A 172 15.75 1.31 -6.89
C ALA A 172 15.09 1.58 -8.25
N THR A 173 14.03 2.40 -8.29
CA THR A 173 13.35 2.80 -9.53
C THR A 173 14.29 3.55 -10.47
N THR A 174 15.08 4.48 -9.94
CA THR A 174 16.05 5.24 -10.73
C THR A 174 17.12 4.34 -11.32
N GLN A 175 17.66 3.40 -10.55
CA GLN A 175 18.64 2.42 -11.03
C GLN A 175 18.08 1.57 -12.18
N VAL A 176 16.82 1.13 -12.08
CA VAL A 176 16.14 0.41 -13.15
C VAL A 176 16.03 1.25 -14.42
N LEU A 177 15.58 2.49 -14.32
CA LEU A 177 15.42 3.39 -15.47
C LEU A 177 16.75 3.68 -16.15
N VAL A 178 17.82 3.86 -15.39
CA VAL A 178 19.18 4.12 -15.91
C VAL A 178 19.80 2.85 -16.52
N SER A 179 19.70 1.71 -15.84
CA SER A 179 20.25 0.45 -16.34
C SER A 179 19.52 -0.05 -17.58
N GLY A 180 18.24 0.20 -17.65
CA GLY A 180 17.41 -0.16 -18.80
C GLY A 180 17.75 0.62 -20.08
N ALA A 181 18.33 1.80 -19.96
CA ALA A 181 18.88 2.53 -21.10
C ALA A 181 20.07 1.79 -21.75
N LYS A 182 20.65 0.77 -21.06
CA LYS A 182 21.74 -0.07 -21.56
C LYS A 182 21.29 -1.34 -22.33
N GLY A 183 20.00 -1.67 -22.33
CA GLY A 183 19.46 -2.84 -23.05
C GLY A 183 18.43 -3.62 -22.23
N GLY A 184 17.35 -4.03 -22.89
CA GLY A 184 16.14 -4.59 -22.30
C GLY A 184 16.22 -6.00 -21.69
N ASP A 185 17.39 -6.57 -21.45
CA ASP A 185 17.53 -7.92 -20.87
C ASP A 185 17.00 -8.06 -19.45
N GLN A 186 16.87 -6.95 -18.72
CA GLN A 186 16.29 -6.94 -17.37
C GLN A 186 14.77 -7.17 -17.33
N ALA A 187 14.04 -6.90 -18.41
CA ALA A 187 12.61 -7.15 -18.46
C ALA A 187 12.27 -8.65 -18.54
N LYS A 188 13.16 -9.49 -19.10
CA LYS A 188 12.94 -10.93 -19.27
C LYS A 188 12.71 -11.67 -17.93
N PRO A 189 13.55 -11.50 -16.89
CA PRO A 189 13.31 -12.14 -15.58
C PRO A 189 11.98 -11.74 -14.95
N LEU A 190 11.60 -10.46 -15.04
CA LEU A 190 10.32 -9.94 -14.54
C LEU A 190 9.14 -10.61 -15.26
N LEU A 191 9.13 -10.58 -16.61
CA LEU A 191 8.04 -11.12 -17.40
C LEU A 191 7.91 -12.63 -17.22
N LEU A 192 9.04 -13.37 -17.25
CA LEU A 192 9.02 -14.80 -17.02
C LEU A 192 8.52 -15.14 -15.61
N ALA A 193 8.98 -14.43 -14.58
CA ALA A 193 8.49 -14.60 -13.23
C ALA A 193 7.01 -14.20 -13.11
N GLY A 194 6.57 -13.18 -13.83
CA GLY A 194 5.15 -12.79 -13.90
C GLY A 194 4.26 -13.90 -14.47
N VAL A 195 4.72 -14.55 -15.54
CA VAL A 195 4.01 -15.70 -16.11
C VAL A 195 4.00 -16.89 -15.14
N VAL A 196 5.17 -17.24 -14.56
CA VAL A 196 5.27 -18.38 -13.63
C VAL A 196 4.44 -18.14 -12.37
N GLY A 197 4.58 -16.98 -11.71
CA GLY A 197 3.83 -16.63 -10.51
C GLY A 197 2.33 -16.47 -10.79
N GLY A 198 1.98 -15.85 -11.92
CA GLY A 198 0.60 -15.68 -12.34
C GLY A 198 -0.10 -17.01 -12.61
N LEU A 199 0.53 -17.92 -13.37
CA LEU A 199 -0.02 -19.26 -13.62
C LEU A 199 -0.13 -20.07 -12.33
N TYR A 200 0.87 -19.98 -11.46
CA TYR A 200 0.85 -20.65 -10.16
C TYR A 200 -0.35 -20.18 -9.32
N ASP A 201 -0.50 -18.88 -9.11
CA ASP A 201 -1.61 -18.33 -8.32
C ASP A 201 -2.98 -18.55 -9.00
N PHE A 202 -3.05 -18.56 -10.34
CA PHE A 202 -4.26 -18.89 -11.07
C PHE A 202 -4.68 -20.37 -10.87
N ILE A 203 -3.75 -21.30 -10.91
CA ILE A 203 -4.01 -22.71 -10.65
C ILE A 203 -4.59 -22.90 -9.24
N VAL A 204 -4.03 -22.19 -8.26
CA VAL A 204 -4.52 -22.24 -6.86
C VAL A 204 -5.92 -21.62 -6.74
N SER A 205 -6.08 -20.39 -7.23
CA SER A 205 -7.30 -19.61 -6.97
C SER A 205 -8.48 -19.95 -7.85
N SER A 206 -8.24 -20.44 -9.08
CA SER A 206 -9.28 -20.75 -10.07
C SER A 206 -9.47 -22.23 -10.31
N ALA A 207 -8.38 -22.97 -10.57
CA ALA A 207 -8.46 -24.39 -10.86
C ALA A 207 -8.55 -25.25 -9.59
N GLY A 208 -8.05 -24.74 -8.46
CA GLY A 208 -8.15 -25.43 -7.17
C GLY A 208 -7.41 -26.77 -7.11
N TRP A 209 -6.30 -26.90 -7.83
CA TRP A 209 -5.52 -28.16 -7.87
C TRP A 209 -4.89 -28.49 -6.53
N TRP A 210 -4.64 -27.49 -5.67
CA TRP A 210 -4.24 -27.64 -4.27
C TRP A 210 -4.78 -26.48 -3.44
N ASN A 211 -4.78 -26.66 -2.12
CA ASN A 211 -5.25 -25.64 -1.21
C ASN A 211 -4.34 -24.41 -1.20
N GLU A 212 -4.90 -23.23 -1.00
CA GLU A 212 -4.12 -22.01 -0.92
C GLU A 212 -3.31 -21.91 0.37
N ASN A 213 -3.79 -22.55 1.44
CA ASN A 213 -3.18 -22.55 2.75
C ASN A 213 -2.76 -23.95 3.16
N PHE A 214 -1.59 -24.06 3.78
CA PHE A 214 -1.18 -25.24 4.52
C PHE A 214 -1.38 -24.99 6.01
N THR A 215 -1.94 -25.98 6.73
CA THR A 215 -2.19 -25.88 8.17
C THR A 215 -1.59 -27.04 8.94
N SER A 216 -1.30 -26.82 10.23
CA SER A 216 -0.85 -27.92 11.10
C SER A 216 -1.93 -29.00 11.32
N ARG A 217 -3.20 -28.72 10.97
CA ARG A 217 -4.32 -29.67 11.06
C ARG A 217 -4.25 -30.82 10.06
N VAL A 218 -3.32 -30.81 9.12
CA VAL A 218 -3.06 -31.93 8.20
C VAL A 218 -2.70 -33.22 8.96
N VAL A 219 -2.12 -33.09 10.15
CA VAL A 219 -1.72 -34.22 11.00
C VAL A 219 -2.58 -34.27 12.27
N GLY A 220 -2.92 -35.51 12.74
CA GLY A 220 -3.84 -35.70 13.87
C GLY A 220 -3.41 -34.98 15.15
N TRP A 221 -2.12 -34.97 15.50
CA TRP A 221 -1.63 -34.22 16.66
C TRP A 221 -1.79 -32.69 16.51
N GLY A 222 -1.76 -32.18 15.28
CA GLY A 222 -2.01 -30.77 15.00
C GLY A 222 -3.47 -30.38 15.16
N VAL A 223 -4.43 -31.29 14.88
CA VAL A 223 -5.85 -31.12 15.20
C VAL A 223 -6.04 -31.04 16.72
N ASP A 224 -5.44 -31.98 17.46
CA ASP A 224 -5.47 -31.99 18.92
C ASP A 224 -4.92 -30.70 19.55
N LEU A 225 -3.81 -30.17 19.02
CA LEU A 225 -3.26 -28.89 19.47
C LEU A 225 -4.19 -27.71 19.21
N ALA A 226 -4.81 -27.67 18.04
CA ALA A 226 -5.77 -26.61 17.70
C ALA A 226 -7.03 -26.66 18.57
N ASP A 227 -7.55 -27.85 18.86
CA ASP A 227 -8.79 -28.01 19.62
C ASP A 227 -8.59 -27.85 21.14
N LYS A 228 -7.53 -28.48 21.69
CA LYS A 228 -7.27 -28.52 23.14
C LYS A 228 -6.46 -27.33 23.61
N ALA A 229 -5.36 -27.00 22.91
CA ALA A 229 -4.43 -25.94 23.31
C ALA A 229 -4.65 -24.62 22.54
N LYS A 230 -5.58 -24.58 21.59
CA LYS A 230 -5.84 -23.42 20.71
C LYS A 230 -4.61 -22.97 19.92
N LEU A 231 -3.65 -23.87 19.70
CA LEU A 231 -2.43 -23.62 18.93
C LEU A 231 -2.60 -24.11 17.50
N VAL A 232 -2.40 -23.21 16.55
CA VAL A 232 -2.46 -23.54 15.13
C VAL A 232 -1.31 -22.88 14.39
N PHE A 233 -0.73 -23.59 13.42
CA PHE A 233 0.18 -23.02 12.44
C PHE A 233 -0.50 -22.99 11.08
N LYS A 234 -0.34 -21.88 10.35
CA LYS A 234 -0.90 -21.69 9.02
C LYS A 234 0.07 -20.89 8.15
N ILE A 235 0.15 -21.25 6.89
CA ILE A 235 0.94 -20.53 5.89
C ILE A 235 0.21 -20.50 4.54
N ASN A 236 0.08 -19.31 3.96
CA ASN A 236 -0.38 -19.14 2.59
C ASN A 236 0.77 -19.47 1.62
N THR A 237 0.47 -20.24 0.60
CA THR A 237 1.47 -20.75 -0.35
C THR A 237 1.48 -19.98 -1.68
N GLY A 238 0.89 -18.77 -1.73
CA GLY A 238 0.79 -17.94 -2.92
C GLY A 238 2.13 -17.35 -3.37
N ALA A 239 2.34 -17.27 -4.69
CA ALA A 239 3.54 -16.71 -5.28
C ALA A 239 3.64 -15.19 -5.02
N ALA A 240 2.53 -14.46 -5.11
CA ALA A 240 2.50 -13.03 -4.85
C ALA A 240 2.91 -12.69 -3.42
N VAL A 241 2.47 -13.48 -2.42
CA VAL A 241 2.81 -13.25 -1.01
C VAL A 241 4.28 -13.57 -0.72
N LEU A 242 4.84 -14.64 -1.36
CA LEU A 242 6.27 -14.94 -1.32
C LEU A 242 7.11 -13.78 -1.88
N GLY A 243 6.71 -13.24 -3.03
CA GLY A 243 7.34 -12.08 -3.66
C GLY A 243 7.31 -10.84 -2.76
N LEU A 244 6.16 -10.57 -2.13
CA LEU A 244 6.01 -9.47 -1.18
C LEU A 244 6.98 -9.62 0.00
N GLY A 245 7.10 -10.82 0.57
CA GLY A 245 8.07 -11.11 1.64
C GLY A 245 9.51 -10.85 1.23
N TYR A 246 9.88 -11.18 -0.01
CA TYR A 246 11.21 -10.89 -0.55
C TYR A 246 11.50 -9.39 -0.58
N ILE A 247 10.53 -8.57 -1.04
CA ILE A 247 10.68 -7.10 -1.12
C ILE A 247 10.70 -6.46 0.26
N VAL A 248 9.83 -6.88 1.17
CA VAL A 248 9.78 -6.40 2.57
C VAL A 248 11.09 -6.67 3.31
N GLY A 249 11.76 -7.78 2.99
CA GLY A 249 13.02 -8.20 3.59
C GLY A 249 12.86 -8.84 4.96
N LEU A 250 13.87 -9.63 5.34
CA LEU A 250 13.80 -10.50 6.52
C LEU A 250 13.54 -9.75 7.83
N LYS A 251 14.18 -8.60 8.03
CA LYS A 251 14.08 -7.84 9.29
C LYS A 251 12.64 -7.38 9.59
N TYR A 252 11.99 -6.75 8.62
CA TYR A 252 10.61 -6.28 8.79
C TYR A 252 9.61 -7.43 8.81
N ALA A 253 9.81 -8.43 7.96
CA ALA A 253 9.00 -9.64 7.96
C ALA A 253 9.02 -10.36 9.31
N LEU A 254 10.18 -10.41 9.99
CA LEU A 254 10.29 -10.96 11.34
C LEU A 254 9.47 -10.15 12.35
N TYR A 255 9.51 -8.82 12.33
CA TYR A 255 8.70 -8.01 13.27
C TYR A 255 7.20 -8.24 13.07
N ILE A 256 6.73 -8.29 11.82
CA ILE A 256 5.34 -8.59 11.50
C ILE A 256 4.96 -9.99 12.01
N THR A 257 5.77 -11.00 11.68
CA THR A 257 5.46 -12.38 12.06
C THR A 257 5.58 -12.61 13.56
N LEU A 258 6.50 -11.95 14.27
CA LEU A 258 6.56 -12.00 15.73
C LEU A 258 5.29 -11.43 16.37
N GLY A 259 4.74 -10.33 15.82
CA GLY A 259 3.42 -9.82 16.23
C GLY A 259 2.31 -10.85 16.05
N SER A 260 2.32 -11.55 14.91
CA SER A 260 1.35 -12.61 14.62
C SER A 260 1.49 -13.80 15.59
N LEU A 261 2.72 -14.28 15.82
CA LEU A 261 2.98 -15.37 16.76
C LEU A 261 2.61 -14.99 18.20
N ALA A 262 2.86 -13.74 18.60
CA ALA A 262 2.44 -13.26 19.92
C ALA A 262 0.92 -13.38 20.11
N VAL A 263 0.13 -13.09 19.09
CA VAL A 263 -1.33 -13.26 19.15
C VAL A 263 -1.72 -14.73 19.08
N TRP A 264 -1.30 -15.45 18.05
CA TRP A 264 -1.79 -16.79 17.76
C TRP A 264 -1.25 -17.87 18.71
N TRP A 265 -0.06 -17.70 19.27
CA TRP A 265 0.58 -18.71 20.12
C TRP A 265 0.59 -18.34 21.62
N PHE A 266 0.31 -17.07 21.97
CA PHE A 266 0.26 -16.65 23.38
C PHE A 266 -1.09 -16.05 23.77
N ILE A 267 -1.59 -15.05 23.03
CA ILE A 267 -2.83 -14.36 23.42
C ILE A 267 -4.05 -15.26 23.23
N VAL A 268 -4.20 -15.90 22.06
CA VAL A 268 -5.35 -16.79 21.77
C VAL A 268 -5.42 -17.97 22.73
N PRO A 269 -4.34 -18.76 22.96
CA PRO A 269 -4.34 -19.80 23.96
C PRO A 269 -4.53 -19.27 25.39
N GLY A 270 -3.89 -18.17 25.73
CA GLY A 270 -4.01 -17.53 27.04
C GLY A 270 -5.45 -17.12 27.37
N MET A 271 -6.15 -16.52 26.41
CA MET A 271 -7.56 -16.17 26.57
C MET A 271 -8.44 -17.41 26.77
N ALA A 272 -8.19 -18.48 26.01
CA ALA A 272 -8.94 -19.72 26.14
C ALA A 272 -8.76 -20.37 27.50
N VAL A 273 -7.58 -20.26 28.13
CA VAL A 273 -7.30 -20.79 29.46
C VAL A 273 -7.89 -19.90 30.58
N ILE A 274 -7.65 -18.57 30.49
CA ILE A 274 -8.03 -17.62 31.55
C ILE A 274 -9.55 -17.43 31.61
N PHE A 275 -10.22 -17.38 30.45
CA PHE A 275 -11.65 -17.08 30.32
C PHE A 275 -12.47 -18.28 29.82
N SER A 276 -11.98 -19.51 30.05
CA SER A 276 -12.54 -20.76 29.51
C SER A 276 -14.08 -20.82 29.55
N ASP A 277 -14.64 -20.56 30.74
CA ASP A 277 -16.08 -20.73 31.02
C ASP A 277 -16.88 -19.42 30.90
N GLN A 278 -16.25 -18.34 30.44
CA GLN A 278 -16.86 -17.02 30.32
C GLN A 278 -17.30 -16.71 28.90
N VAL A 279 -18.44 -16.01 28.78
CA VAL A 279 -18.89 -15.38 27.54
C VAL A 279 -18.55 -13.90 27.61
N LEU A 280 -17.55 -13.45 26.86
CA LEU A 280 -17.11 -12.05 26.85
C LEU A 280 -17.82 -11.34 25.69
N ASN A 281 -19.03 -10.85 25.92
CA ASN A 281 -19.90 -10.25 24.90
C ASN A 281 -20.31 -8.81 25.17
N THR A 282 -19.59 -8.11 26.06
CA THR A 282 -19.92 -6.75 26.49
C THR A 282 -20.05 -5.76 25.33
N TRP A 283 -19.30 -5.96 24.25
CA TRP A 283 -19.29 -5.09 23.07
C TRP A 283 -19.91 -5.73 21.81
N ASP A 284 -20.16 -7.05 21.85
CA ASP A 284 -20.79 -7.78 20.75
C ASP A 284 -21.76 -8.83 21.29
N PRO A 285 -23.06 -8.50 21.40
CA PRO A 285 -24.09 -9.42 21.90
C PRO A 285 -24.28 -10.68 21.06
N THR A 286 -23.74 -10.74 19.84
CA THR A 286 -23.83 -11.94 18.97
C THR A 286 -22.89 -13.05 19.44
N ILE A 287 -21.93 -12.75 20.30
CA ILE A 287 -21.04 -13.73 20.90
C ILE A 287 -21.80 -14.46 22.03
N VAL A 288 -22.17 -15.71 21.75
CA VAL A 288 -22.93 -16.56 22.68
C VAL A 288 -22.13 -17.76 23.20
N LYS A 289 -20.96 -18.04 22.58
CA LYS A 289 -20.09 -19.15 23.00
C LYS A 289 -19.16 -18.70 24.14
N THR A 290 -18.84 -19.61 25.05
CA THR A 290 -17.74 -19.43 25.99
C THR A 290 -16.40 -19.40 25.26
N VAL A 291 -15.42 -18.65 25.76
CA VAL A 291 -14.12 -18.51 25.08
C VAL A 291 -13.43 -19.86 24.91
N GLY A 292 -13.54 -20.77 25.87
CA GLY A 292 -12.97 -22.12 25.77
C GLY A 292 -13.61 -23.00 24.69
N ALA A 293 -14.89 -22.77 24.37
CA ALA A 293 -15.62 -23.50 23.33
C ALA A 293 -15.38 -22.95 21.92
N MET A 294 -14.74 -21.78 21.80
CA MET A 294 -14.40 -21.16 20.51
C MET A 294 -13.20 -21.85 19.84
N SER A 295 -13.18 -21.82 18.50
CA SER A 295 -11.98 -22.16 17.74
C SER A 295 -10.91 -21.07 17.89
N PRO A 296 -9.62 -21.35 17.60
CA PRO A 296 -8.56 -20.33 17.59
C PRO A 296 -8.92 -19.13 16.72
N GLU A 297 -9.53 -19.38 15.56
CA GLU A 297 -9.96 -18.35 14.61
C GLU A 297 -11.10 -17.48 15.14
N GLU A 298 -12.04 -18.07 15.89
CA GLU A 298 -13.13 -17.34 16.54
C GLU A 298 -12.59 -16.43 17.64
N ILE A 299 -11.67 -16.93 18.49
CA ILE A 299 -11.02 -16.14 19.55
C ILE A 299 -10.20 -14.98 18.93
N PHE A 300 -9.46 -15.27 17.86
CA PHE A 300 -8.71 -14.25 17.14
C PHE A 300 -9.62 -13.14 16.64
N ARG A 301 -10.71 -13.48 15.93
CA ARG A 301 -11.64 -12.49 15.37
C ARG A 301 -12.39 -11.70 16.43
N ALA A 302 -12.86 -12.37 17.48
CA ALA A 302 -13.68 -11.75 18.52
C ALA A 302 -12.87 -10.82 19.44
N TYR A 303 -11.62 -11.19 19.75
CA TYR A 303 -10.86 -10.53 20.80
C TYR A 303 -9.45 -10.11 20.38
N ALA A 304 -8.61 -11.07 20.01
CA ALA A 304 -7.18 -10.86 19.95
C ALA A 304 -6.75 -9.84 18.90
N ARG A 305 -7.39 -9.79 17.74
CA ARG A 305 -7.10 -8.79 16.69
C ARG A 305 -7.37 -7.35 17.14
N SER A 306 -8.28 -7.14 18.11
CA SER A 306 -8.58 -5.81 18.65
C SER A 306 -7.37 -5.19 19.36
N ILE A 307 -6.51 -6.02 19.96
CA ILE A 307 -5.24 -5.56 20.52
C ILE A 307 -4.34 -5.00 19.41
N GLY A 308 -4.28 -5.68 18.27
CA GLY A 308 -3.56 -5.19 17.08
C GLY A 308 -4.09 -3.84 16.58
N ILE A 309 -5.42 -3.65 16.55
CA ILE A 309 -6.06 -2.37 16.18
C ILE A 309 -5.59 -1.23 17.09
N GLY A 310 -5.63 -1.44 18.40
CA GLY A 310 -5.16 -0.44 19.38
C GLY A 310 -3.67 -0.11 19.21
N GLY A 311 -2.86 -1.14 18.92
CA GLY A 311 -1.44 -0.98 18.61
C GLY A 311 -1.17 -0.17 17.35
N ILE A 312 -1.90 -0.42 16.26
CA ILE A 312 -1.81 0.33 15.00
C ILE A 312 -2.19 1.79 15.21
N ALA A 313 -3.30 2.05 15.91
CA ALA A 313 -3.76 3.42 16.20
C ALA A 313 -2.72 4.21 17.00
N MET A 314 -2.18 3.63 18.07
CA MET A 314 -1.15 4.29 18.89
C MET A 314 0.17 4.48 18.14
N ALA A 315 0.58 3.51 17.32
CA ALA A 315 1.76 3.65 16.47
C ALA A 315 1.60 4.80 15.46
N GLY A 316 0.38 5.01 14.93
CA GLY A 316 0.04 6.16 14.09
C GLY A 316 0.20 7.49 14.84
N ILE A 317 -0.33 7.59 16.06
CA ILE A 317 -0.19 8.79 16.93
C ILE A 317 1.29 9.09 17.19
N ILE A 318 2.06 8.07 17.59
CA ILE A 318 3.50 8.21 17.85
C ILE A 318 4.25 8.69 16.60
N GLY A 319 3.86 8.19 15.41
CA GLY A 319 4.41 8.61 14.12
C GLY A 319 4.20 10.11 13.87
N ILE A 320 3.01 10.63 14.12
CA ILE A 320 2.67 12.05 14.00
C ILE A 320 3.50 12.89 14.97
N ILE A 321 3.55 12.49 16.25
CA ILE A 321 4.31 13.21 17.28
C ILE A 321 5.80 13.30 16.90
N LYS A 322 6.39 12.20 16.44
CA LYS A 322 7.79 12.17 16.00
C LYS A 322 8.06 13.05 14.77
N SER A 323 7.07 13.20 13.89
CA SER A 323 7.18 14.01 12.67
C SER A 323 6.81 15.48 12.87
N TRP A 324 6.39 15.90 14.08
CA TRP A 324 5.92 17.26 14.36
C TRP A 324 6.92 18.37 13.99
N GLY A 325 8.19 18.15 14.30
CA GLY A 325 9.27 19.08 13.94
C GLY A 325 9.41 19.32 12.43
N ILE A 326 9.20 18.26 11.64
CA ILE A 326 9.28 18.28 10.18
C ILE A 326 8.06 18.99 9.61
N ILE A 327 6.87 18.71 10.14
CA ILE A 327 5.62 19.40 9.78
C ILE A 327 5.79 20.91 9.97
N LYS A 328 6.30 21.33 11.15
CA LYS A 328 6.55 22.74 11.46
C LYS A 328 7.53 23.38 10.48
N SER A 329 8.63 22.70 10.16
CA SER A 329 9.65 23.19 9.21
C SER A 329 9.09 23.33 7.79
N ALA A 330 8.34 22.34 7.32
CA ALA A 330 7.74 22.32 6.00
C ALA A 330 6.67 23.42 5.85
N VAL A 331 5.81 23.60 6.85
CA VAL A 331 4.81 24.69 6.87
C VAL A 331 5.48 26.07 6.88
N SER A 332 6.56 26.23 7.65
CA SER A 332 7.32 27.50 7.68
C SER A 332 7.94 27.85 6.34
N LEU A 333 8.49 26.86 5.62
CA LEU A 333 9.07 27.05 4.28
C LEU A 333 8.00 27.42 3.25
N ALA A 334 6.88 26.70 3.23
CA ALA A 334 5.74 27.02 2.37
C ALA A 334 5.24 28.44 2.61
N ALA A 335 5.12 28.87 3.88
CA ALA A 335 4.70 30.23 4.23
C ALA A 335 5.72 31.30 3.77
N THR A 336 7.02 30.97 3.69
CA THR A 336 8.07 31.89 3.23
C THR A 336 8.04 32.05 1.71
N GLU A 337 7.80 30.98 0.97
CA GLU A 337 7.60 31.02 -0.50
C GLU A 337 6.34 31.81 -0.90
N ILE A 338 5.25 31.67 -0.13
CA ILE A 338 4.00 32.44 -0.33
C ILE A 338 4.24 33.95 -0.18
N LYS A 339 5.11 34.37 0.74
CA LYS A 339 5.37 35.79 1.03
C LYS A 339 6.27 36.48 -0.01
N GLY A 340 6.64 35.81 -1.11
CA GLY A 340 7.19 36.47 -2.30
C GLY A 340 8.53 37.17 -2.11
N LYS A 341 9.37 36.73 -1.18
CA LYS A 341 10.77 37.23 -1.07
C LYS A 341 11.69 36.37 -1.93
N SER A 342 11.47 36.36 -3.23
CA SER A 342 12.49 35.96 -4.22
C SER A 342 12.99 37.25 -4.89
N ALA A 343 14.00 37.84 -4.29
CA ALA A 343 14.81 38.86 -4.96
C ALA A 343 15.61 38.15 -6.06
N ASP A 344 15.70 38.77 -7.25
CA ASP A 344 16.56 38.46 -8.37
C ASP A 344 16.83 36.97 -8.66
N VAL A 345 15.96 36.36 -9.43
CA VAL A 345 16.19 34.97 -9.88
C VAL A 345 16.37 34.97 -11.40
N GLU A 346 17.55 34.53 -11.86
CA GLU A 346 17.77 34.00 -13.20
C GLU A 346 16.57 33.10 -13.59
N LYS A 347 16.21 33.09 -14.89
CA LYS A 347 15.10 32.22 -15.35
C LYS A 347 15.27 30.80 -14.81
N PRO A 348 14.28 30.23 -14.09
CA PRO A 348 14.43 28.94 -13.45
C PRO A 348 14.78 27.86 -14.47
N LYS A 349 15.78 27.03 -14.16
CA LYS A 349 16.20 25.91 -15.00
C LYS A 349 15.02 24.97 -15.20
N ARG A 350 14.94 24.26 -16.36
CA ARG A 350 13.87 23.29 -16.69
C ARG A 350 13.56 22.32 -15.55
N THR A 351 14.59 21.84 -14.87
CA THR A 351 14.52 20.87 -13.74
C THR A 351 14.04 21.48 -12.43
N GLN A 352 13.76 22.78 -12.40
CA GLN A 352 13.25 23.50 -11.23
C GLN A 352 11.85 24.09 -11.49
N LEU A 353 11.28 23.85 -12.67
CA LEU A 353 9.97 24.37 -13.05
C LEU A 353 8.86 23.49 -12.45
N ASP A 354 8.17 24.00 -11.44
CA ASP A 354 6.97 23.43 -10.85
C ASP A 354 5.69 24.07 -11.44
N ILE A 355 4.53 23.51 -11.15
CA ILE A 355 3.25 24.19 -11.34
C ILE A 355 3.27 25.47 -10.51
N SER A 356 2.81 26.58 -11.10
CA SER A 356 2.83 27.86 -10.38
C SER A 356 2.02 27.79 -9.09
N PHE A 357 2.53 28.38 -8.02
CA PHE A 357 1.87 28.41 -6.71
C PHE A 357 0.42 28.97 -6.78
N LYS A 358 0.18 29.96 -7.65
CA LYS A 358 -1.15 30.50 -7.89
C LYS A 358 -2.11 29.44 -8.42
N LEU A 359 -1.67 28.60 -9.35
CA LEU A 359 -2.49 27.52 -9.90
C LEU A 359 -2.73 26.41 -8.87
N ILE A 360 -1.74 26.09 -8.04
CA ILE A 360 -1.89 25.13 -6.93
C ILE A 360 -2.91 25.64 -5.91
N ALA A 361 -2.82 26.91 -5.53
CA ALA A 361 -3.76 27.51 -4.59
C ALA A 361 -5.20 27.51 -5.13
N ILE A 362 -5.41 27.92 -6.38
CA ILE A 362 -6.72 27.89 -7.05
C ILE A 362 -7.21 26.43 -7.15
N GLY A 363 -6.37 25.51 -7.60
CA GLY A 363 -6.71 24.09 -7.70
C GLY A 363 -7.11 23.49 -6.35
N SER A 364 -6.39 23.83 -5.29
CA SER A 364 -6.72 23.40 -3.92
C SER A 364 -8.09 23.92 -3.47
N VAL A 365 -8.36 25.21 -3.64
CA VAL A 365 -9.66 25.80 -3.28
C VAL A 365 -10.80 25.17 -4.08
N VAL A 366 -10.61 25.01 -5.40
CA VAL A 366 -11.61 24.36 -6.27
C VAL A 366 -11.86 22.91 -5.83
N THR A 367 -10.80 22.14 -5.55
CA THR A 367 -10.94 20.74 -5.14
C THR A 367 -11.60 20.64 -3.77
N ILE A 368 -11.27 21.51 -2.81
CA ILE A 368 -11.92 21.58 -1.49
C ILE A 368 -13.41 21.91 -1.67
N LEU A 369 -13.76 22.85 -2.55
CA LEU A 369 -15.14 23.21 -2.83
C LEU A 369 -15.90 22.02 -3.46
N ILE A 370 -15.32 21.32 -4.43
CA ILE A 370 -15.94 20.14 -5.03
C ILE A 370 -16.11 19.03 -3.97
N THR A 371 -15.14 18.83 -3.11
CA THR A 371 -15.21 17.86 -2.01
C THR A 371 -16.31 18.25 -1.01
N PHE A 372 -16.45 19.53 -0.71
CA PHE A 372 -17.54 20.05 0.13
C PHE A 372 -18.92 19.77 -0.48
N LEU A 373 -19.09 20.07 -1.78
CA LEU A 373 -20.35 19.81 -2.49
C LEU A 373 -20.65 18.31 -2.57
N PHE A 374 -19.62 17.49 -2.77
CA PHE A 374 -19.75 16.03 -2.75
C PHE A 374 -20.19 15.52 -1.36
N PHE A 375 -19.63 16.05 -0.27
CA PHE A 375 -20.08 15.70 1.08
C PHE A 375 -21.51 16.18 1.32
N LEU A 376 -21.81 17.44 0.98
CA LEU A 376 -23.13 18.03 1.23
C LEU A 376 -24.26 17.26 0.53
N PHE A 377 -24.12 17.00 -0.76
CA PHE A 377 -25.18 16.40 -1.57
C PHE A 377 -25.03 14.88 -1.78
N GLY A 378 -23.81 14.38 -1.81
CA GLY A 378 -23.55 12.96 -2.10
C GLY A 378 -23.51 12.05 -0.88
N VAL A 379 -23.24 12.60 0.31
CA VAL A 379 -22.98 11.79 1.51
C VAL A 379 -23.85 12.18 2.70
N LEU A 380 -24.10 13.47 2.91
CA LEU A 380 -24.73 14.02 4.12
C LEU A 380 -26.14 14.60 3.88
N GLU A 381 -26.77 14.24 2.77
CA GLU A 381 -28.17 14.53 2.45
C GLU A 381 -28.56 16.02 2.62
N GLY A 382 -27.64 16.93 2.31
CA GLY A 382 -27.88 18.38 2.38
C GLY A 382 -27.64 19.02 3.76
N ASN A 383 -27.14 18.29 4.76
CA ASN A 383 -26.85 18.86 6.07
C ASN A 383 -25.58 19.73 6.04
N LEU A 384 -25.76 21.03 6.04
CA LEU A 384 -24.70 22.03 5.92
C LEU A 384 -23.70 21.97 7.09
N LEU A 385 -24.18 21.78 8.33
CA LEU A 385 -23.30 21.71 9.51
C LEU A 385 -22.31 20.55 9.41
N PHE A 386 -22.83 19.35 9.10
CA PHE A 386 -21.99 18.16 8.97
C PHE A 386 -21.03 18.27 7.79
N ALA A 387 -21.46 18.88 6.68
CA ALA A 387 -20.61 19.09 5.52
C ALA A 387 -19.46 20.06 5.80
N VAL A 388 -19.73 21.16 6.51
CA VAL A 388 -18.70 22.14 6.92
C VAL A 388 -17.71 21.51 7.89
N VAL A 389 -18.18 20.80 8.91
CA VAL A 389 -17.29 20.09 9.85
C VAL A 389 -16.47 19.03 9.13
N GLY A 390 -17.10 18.24 8.25
CA GLY A 390 -16.43 17.20 7.48
C GLY A 390 -15.33 17.74 6.56
N ILE A 391 -15.58 18.83 5.82
CA ILE A 391 -14.56 19.41 4.93
C ILE A 391 -13.41 20.04 5.70
N LEU A 392 -13.67 20.69 6.83
CA LEU A 392 -12.63 21.22 7.71
C LEU A 392 -11.73 20.09 8.25
N LEU A 393 -12.32 19.01 8.75
CA LEU A 393 -11.59 17.84 9.21
C LEU A 393 -10.71 17.25 8.10
N VAL A 394 -11.32 16.96 6.95
CA VAL A 394 -10.61 16.36 5.81
C VAL A 394 -9.46 17.23 5.35
N THR A 395 -9.68 18.54 5.22
CA THR A 395 -8.66 19.48 4.73
C THR A 395 -7.47 19.55 5.70
N VAL A 396 -7.75 19.71 7.00
CA VAL A 396 -6.70 19.83 8.03
C VAL A 396 -5.91 18.52 8.15
N ILE A 397 -6.61 17.39 8.28
CA ILE A 397 -5.96 16.10 8.47
C ILE A 397 -5.18 15.69 7.22
N ALA A 398 -5.75 15.85 6.02
CA ALA A 398 -5.08 15.53 4.77
C ALA A 398 -3.82 16.37 4.59
N PHE A 399 -3.86 17.67 4.87
CA PHE A 399 -2.69 18.54 4.77
C PHE A 399 -1.56 18.12 5.73
N LEU A 400 -1.89 17.89 7.00
CA LEU A 400 -0.91 17.45 7.99
C LEU A 400 -0.32 16.08 7.63
N PHE A 401 -1.17 15.14 7.26
CA PHE A 401 -0.73 13.77 6.99
C PHE A 401 0.03 13.63 5.67
N THR A 402 -0.21 14.48 4.69
CA THR A 402 0.57 14.57 3.45
C THR A 402 2.05 14.78 3.76
N THR A 403 2.37 15.70 4.66
CA THR A 403 3.76 15.98 5.04
C THR A 403 4.39 14.81 5.81
N VAL A 404 3.63 14.18 6.70
CA VAL A 404 4.10 13.01 7.47
C VAL A 404 4.35 11.82 6.56
N ALA A 405 3.47 11.57 5.61
CA ALA A 405 3.61 10.48 4.65
C ALA A 405 4.84 10.68 3.74
N ALA A 406 5.04 11.89 3.22
CA ALA A 406 6.20 12.24 2.41
C ALA A 406 7.52 12.02 3.18
N ASN A 407 7.57 12.42 4.45
CA ASN A 407 8.73 12.20 5.30
C ASN A 407 8.99 10.72 5.60
N ALA A 408 7.94 9.97 5.92
CA ALA A 408 8.06 8.56 6.25
C ALA A 408 8.60 7.76 5.06
N ILE A 409 8.08 8.00 3.86
CA ILE A 409 8.52 7.28 2.65
C ILE A 409 9.93 7.70 2.23
N ALA A 410 10.30 8.97 2.42
CA ALA A 410 11.65 9.45 2.15
C ALA A 410 12.72 8.76 3.02
N ILE A 411 12.38 8.42 4.27
CA ILE A 411 13.32 7.79 5.22
C ILE A 411 13.27 6.27 5.14
N VAL A 412 12.06 5.69 5.16
CA VAL A 412 11.86 4.24 5.36
C VAL A 412 11.53 3.53 4.05
N GLY A 413 11.03 4.25 3.03
CA GLY A 413 10.57 3.66 1.78
C GLY A 413 9.22 2.95 1.88
N SER A 414 8.49 3.11 2.99
CA SER A 414 7.15 2.56 3.16
C SER A 414 6.17 3.65 3.61
N ASN A 415 4.98 3.61 3.03
CA ASN A 415 3.93 4.57 3.34
C ASN A 415 3.13 4.10 4.57
N PRO A 416 3.02 4.88 5.66
CA PRO A 416 2.33 4.49 6.90
C PRO A 416 0.80 4.59 6.79
N VAL A 417 0.23 4.24 5.64
CA VAL A 417 -1.18 4.47 5.29
C VAL A 417 -2.14 3.84 6.30
N SER A 418 -1.95 2.57 6.66
CA SER A 418 -2.90 1.84 7.53
C SER A 418 -3.07 2.46 8.91
N GLY A 419 -1.97 2.84 9.57
CA GLY A 419 -2.02 3.47 10.90
C GLY A 419 -2.64 4.86 10.87
N MET A 420 -2.25 5.68 9.90
CA MET A 420 -2.76 7.04 9.74
C MET A 420 -4.23 7.06 9.32
N THR A 421 -4.66 6.09 8.52
CA THR A 421 -6.07 5.93 8.13
C THR A 421 -6.94 5.59 9.32
N LEU A 422 -6.53 4.62 10.14
CA LEU A 422 -7.28 4.25 11.34
C LEU A 422 -7.39 5.44 12.29
N MET A 423 -6.31 6.20 12.48
CA MET A 423 -6.31 7.43 13.26
C MET A 423 -7.28 8.48 12.69
N THR A 424 -7.30 8.66 11.36
CA THR A 424 -8.25 9.57 10.70
C THR A 424 -9.69 9.17 10.98
N LEU A 425 -10.01 7.88 10.87
CA LEU A 425 -11.35 7.37 11.12
C LEU A 425 -11.79 7.59 12.57
N ILE A 426 -10.91 7.32 13.53
CA ILE A 426 -11.20 7.57 14.94
C ILE A 426 -11.46 9.06 15.19
N LEU A 427 -10.58 9.94 14.71
CA LEU A 427 -10.75 11.39 14.87
C LEU A 427 -12.02 11.90 14.20
N ALA A 428 -12.26 11.51 12.94
CA ALA A 428 -13.44 11.92 12.20
C ALA A 428 -14.72 11.43 12.91
N SER A 429 -14.74 10.17 13.37
CA SER A 429 -15.89 9.61 14.08
C SER A 429 -16.17 10.34 15.38
N VAL A 430 -15.15 10.58 16.21
CA VAL A 430 -15.31 11.28 17.50
C VAL A 430 -15.87 12.70 17.28
N VAL A 431 -15.32 13.44 16.31
CA VAL A 431 -15.78 14.81 16.03
C VAL A 431 -17.19 14.80 15.43
N MET A 432 -17.49 13.90 14.49
CA MET A 432 -18.82 13.84 13.90
C MET A 432 -19.89 13.44 14.93
N VAL A 433 -19.58 12.49 15.82
CA VAL A 433 -20.47 12.15 16.95
C VAL A 433 -20.68 13.33 17.90
N ALA A 434 -19.63 14.11 18.17
CA ALA A 434 -19.72 15.29 19.05
C ALA A 434 -20.62 16.37 18.46
N VAL A 435 -20.70 16.51 17.13
CA VAL A 435 -21.64 17.44 16.47
C VAL A 435 -23.02 16.83 16.20
N GLY A 436 -23.24 15.57 16.60
CA GLY A 436 -24.55 14.90 16.55
C GLY A 436 -24.77 13.94 15.39
N LEU A 437 -23.79 13.71 14.52
CA LEU A 437 -23.90 12.71 13.44
C LEU A 437 -23.55 11.33 13.96
N LYS A 438 -24.54 10.42 14.00
CA LYS A 438 -24.44 9.06 14.53
C LYS A 438 -25.10 8.06 13.58
N GLY A 439 -24.98 6.76 13.92
CA GLY A 439 -25.63 5.69 13.19
C GLY A 439 -25.04 5.44 11.80
N THR A 440 -25.83 4.84 10.92
CA THR A 440 -25.41 4.40 9.58
C THR A 440 -24.99 5.56 8.67
N GLY A 441 -25.67 6.70 8.72
CA GLY A 441 -25.26 7.90 8.01
C GLY A 441 -23.90 8.43 8.48
N GLY A 442 -23.63 8.38 9.80
CA GLY A 442 -22.35 8.76 10.39
C GLY A 442 -21.23 7.81 9.96
N MET A 443 -21.48 6.49 9.97
CA MET A 443 -20.51 5.50 9.52
C MET A 443 -20.14 5.68 8.05
N LEU A 444 -21.12 5.86 7.17
CA LEU A 444 -20.89 6.12 5.76
C LEU A 444 -20.06 7.39 5.54
N ALA A 445 -20.44 8.48 6.21
CA ALA A 445 -19.74 9.76 6.11
C ALA A 445 -18.28 9.64 6.55
N ALA A 446 -18.02 9.04 7.71
CA ALA A 446 -16.67 8.89 8.23
C ALA A 446 -15.81 7.97 7.33
N LEU A 447 -16.35 6.89 6.77
CA LEU A 447 -15.63 6.01 5.85
C LEU A 447 -15.27 6.72 4.55
N ILE A 448 -16.18 7.53 4.00
CA ILE A 448 -15.89 8.29 2.78
C ILE A 448 -14.87 9.40 3.07
N MET A 449 -15.00 10.13 4.18
CA MET A 449 -14.00 11.13 4.61
C MET A 449 -12.64 10.48 4.84
N GLY A 450 -12.61 9.33 5.51
CA GLY A 450 -11.42 8.52 5.70
C GLY A 450 -10.80 8.09 4.37
N GLY A 451 -11.61 7.69 3.39
CA GLY A 451 -11.17 7.34 2.04
C GLY A 451 -10.51 8.51 1.32
N VAL A 452 -11.08 9.71 1.41
CA VAL A 452 -10.49 10.94 0.84
C VAL A 452 -9.13 11.24 1.48
N VAL A 453 -9.06 11.27 2.82
CA VAL A 453 -7.81 11.55 3.54
C VAL A 453 -6.76 10.48 3.28
N CYS A 454 -7.16 9.21 3.33
CA CYS A 454 -6.27 8.09 3.11
C CYS A 454 -5.65 8.10 1.71
N THR A 455 -6.45 8.41 0.70
CA THR A 455 -5.96 8.54 -0.67
C THR A 455 -5.05 9.76 -0.81
N ALA A 456 -5.34 10.87 -0.13
CA ALA A 456 -4.49 12.06 -0.16
C ALA A 456 -3.10 11.79 0.42
N LEU A 457 -3.03 11.20 1.61
CA LEU A 457 -1.75 10.88 2.24
C LEU A 457 -0.95 9.81 1.48
N SER A 458 -1.63 8.82 0.94
CA SER A 458 -0.99 7.77 0.15
C SER A 458 -0.42 8.32 -1.16
N MET A 459 -1.20 9.16 -1.85
CA MET A 459 -0.76 9.84 -3.06
C MET A 459 0.45 10.74 -2.81
N ALA A 460 0.46 11.49 -1.73
CA ALA A 460 1.57 12.36 -1.39
C ALA A 460 2.87 11.57 -1.13
N GLY A 461 2.78 10.47 -0.39
CA GLY A 461 3.92 9.60 -0.13
C GLY A 461 4.50 8.98 -1.41
N ALA A 462 3.66 8.43 -2.28
CA ALA A 462 4.12 7.87 -3.55
C ALA A 462 4.66 8.96 -4.49
N PHE A 463 4.00 10.10 -4.56
CA PHE A 463 4.36 11.15 -5.50
C PHE A 463 5.70 11.82 -5.18
N ILE A 464 6.06 11.99 -3.89
CA ILE A 464 7.38 12.53 -3.54
C ILE A 464 8.51 11.60 -3.99
N THR A 465 8.27 10.29 -4.01
CA THR A 465 9.17 9.27 -4.54
C THR A 465 9.40 9.46 -6.04
N ASP A 466 8.33 9.63 -6.81
CA ASP A 466 8.42 9.87 -8.26
C ASP A 466 9.13 11.18 -8.58
N LEU A 467 8.86 12.23 -7.82
CA LEU A 467 9.54 13.52 -7.98
C LEU A 467 11.03 13.44 -7.65
N LYS A 468 11.42 12.57 -6.71
CA LYS A 468 12.84 12.29 -6.41
C LYS A 468 13.51 11.54 -7.56
N VAL A 469 12.84 10.55 -8.16
CA VAL A 469 13.31 9.89 -9.40
C VAL A 469 13.52 10.92 -10.50
N GLY A 470 12.53 11.78 -10.73
CA GLY A 470 12.62 12.86 -11.72
C GLY A 470 13.77 13.83 -11.46
N TYR A 471 14.02 14.17 -10.22
CA TYR A 471 15.14 15.04 -9.83
C TYR A 471 16.49 14.40 -10.16
N TRP A 472 16.72 13.13 -9.80
CA TRP A 472 17.98 12.45 -10.10
C TRP A 472 18.20 12.25 -11.60
N LEU A 473 17.15 12.03 -12.36
CA LEU A 473 17.23 11.82 -13.81
C LEU A 473 17.19 13.12 -14.63
N GLY A 474 16.65 14.19 -14.04
CA GLY A 474 16.57 15.50 -14.67
C GLY A 474 15.31 15.71 -15.51
N THR A 475 14.19 15.13 -15.15
CA THR A 475 12.89 15.42 -15.78
C THR A 475 12.36 16.79 -15.35
N THR A 476 11.39 17.32 -16.09
CA THR A 476 10.70 18.58 -15.77
C THR A 476 9.62 18.30 -14.72
N PRO A 477 9.75 18.81 -13.47
CA PRO A 477 8.78 18.54 -12.39
C PRO A 477 7.36 18.89 -12.80
N LYS A 478 7.15 20.06 -13.39
CA LYS A 478 5.83 20.50 -13.89
C LYS A 478 5.13 19.49 -14.79
N LYS A 479 5.89 18.75 -15.61
CA LYS A 479 5.32 17.71 -16.48
C LYS A 479 4.89 16.49 -15.66
N GLN A 480 5.70 16.02 -14.72
CA GLN A 480 5.31 14.94 -13.81
C GLN A 480 4.08 15.34 -12.98
N GLU A 481 4.10 16.53 -12.38
CA GLU A 481 3.01 17.08 -11.58
C GLU A 481 1.70 17.16 -12.38
N SER A 482 1.72 17.72 -13.59
CA SER A 482 0.52 17.89 -14.41
C SER A 482 -0.09 16.57 -14.86
N TRP A 483 0.72 15.59 -15.24
CA TRP A 483 0.21 14.31 -15.72
C TRP A 483 -0.10 13.31 -14.61
N LYS A 484 0.34 13.59 -13.39
CA LYS A 484 -0.04 12.84 -12.19
C LYS A 484 -1.55 12.86 -11.94
N PHE A 485 -2.22 13.99 -12.23
CA PHE A 485 -3.68 14.09 -12.14
C PHE A 485 -4.41 13.09 -13.03
N LEU A 486 -3.92 12.89 -14.27
CA LEU A 486 -4.52 11.92 -15.19
C LEU A 486 -4.37 10.48 -14.63
N GLY A 487 -3.18 10.10 -14.19
CA GLY A 487 -2.95 8.80 -13.57
C GLY A 487 -3.84 8.57 -12.36
N THR A 488 -4.05 9.59 -11.54
CA THR A 488 -4.94 9.55 -10.38
C THR A 488 -6.39 9.27 -10.76
N LEU A 489 -6.91 9.97 -11.77
CA LEU A 489 -8.28 9.75 -12.24
C LEU A 489 -8.48 8.36 -12.84
N VAL A 490 -7.55 7.90 -13.66
CA VAL A 490 -7.57 6.55 -14.26
C VAL A 490 -7.53 5.48 -13.16
N SER A 491 -6.65 5.64 -12.17
CA SER A 491 -6.54 4.71 -11.04
C SER A 491 -7.79 4.70 -10.18
N ALA A 492 -8.40 5.86 -9.92
CA ALA A 492 -9.65 5.97 -9.15
C ALA A 492 -10.83 5.27 -9.87
N LEU A 493 -10.94 5.43 -11.19
CA LEU A 493 -11.94 4.71 -11.99
C LEU A 493 -11.71 3.20 -11.92
N THR A 494 -10.47 2.76 -12.08
CA THR A 494 -10.13 1.35 -12.11
C THR A 494 -10.36 0.69 -10.75
N VAL A 495 -9.91 1.32 -9.65
CA VAL A 495 -10.09 0.75 -8.31
C VAL A 495 -11.57 0.66 -7.92
N GLY A 496 -12.37 1.66 -8.30
CA GLY A 496 -13.81 1.64 -8.07
C GLY A 496 -14.49 0.45 -8.76
N GLY A 497 -14.18 0.24 -10.05
CA GLY A 497 -14.72 -0.87 -10.82
C GLY A 497 -14.26 -2.25 -10.31
N VAL A 498 -12.97 -2.39 -10.01
CA VAL A 498 -12.42 -3.65 -9.47
C VAL A 498 -12.98 -3.95 -8.07
N MET A 499 -13.14 -2.95 -7.22
CA MET A 499 -13.73 -3.13 -5.88
C MET A 499 -15.17 -3.64 -5.98
N MET A 500 -15.98 -3.08 -6.86
CA MET A 500 -17.34 -3.58 -7.09
C MET A 500 -17.34 -5.01 -7.63
N LEU A 501 -16.53 -5.29 -8.65
CA LEU A 501 -16.37 -6.63 -9.20
C LEU A 501 -16.00 -7.67 -8.13
N LEU A 502 -15.02 -7.34 -7.29
CA LEU A 502 -14.56 -8.25 -6.23
C LEU A 502 -15.60 -8.44 -5.13
N ASN A 503 -16.38 -7.40 -4.80
CA ASN A 503 -17.48 -7.53 -3.85
C ASN A 503 -18.60 -8.43 -4.40
N GLU A 504 -18.96 -8.25 -5.67
CA GLU A 504 -19.99 -9.07 -6.34
C GLU A 504 -19.56 -10.53 -6.50
N THR A 505 -18.28 -10.76 -6.77
CA THR A 505 -17.73 -12.10 -7.02
C THR A 505 -17.49 -12.88 -5.73
N TYR A 506 -16.89 -12.25 -4.72
CA TYR A 506 -16.43 -12.91 -3.50
C TYR A 506 -17.20 -12.48 -2.25
N GLY A 507 -17.67 -11.23 -2.21
CA GLY A 507 -18.27 -10.61 -1.03
C GLY A 507 -17.25 -10.36 0.09
N PHE A 508 -17.07 -9.10 0.50
CA PHE A 508 -16.12 -8.77 1.58
C PHE A 508 -16.62 -9.21 2.97
N ALA A 509 -17.92 -9.31 3.16
CA ALA A 509 -18.52 -9.76 4.40
C ALA A 509 -18.47 -11.28 4.58
N SER A 510 -18.45 -12.06 3.49
CA SER A 510 -18.42 -13.54 3.52
C SER A 510 -17.10 -14.12 4.02
N GLY A 511 -16.01 -13.33 3.98
CA GLY A 511 -14.66 -13.75 4.31
C GLY A 511 -13.95 -14.53 3.20
N ALA A 512 -14.58 -14.73 2.03
CA ALA A 512 -13.94 -15.33 0.87
C ALA A 512 -12.77 -14.47 0.34
N LEU A 513 -12.90 -13.16 0.45
CA LEU A 513 -11.79 -12.22 0.30
C LEU A 513 -11.57 -11.51 1.65
N SER A 514 -10.41 -11.69 2.25
CA SER A 514 -10.18 -11.36 3.66
C SER A 514 -10.33 -9.86 4.01
N ALA A 515 -10.05 -8.95 3.07
CA ALA A 515 -10.10 -7.49 3.21
C ALA A 515 -9.67 -7.00 4.62
N PRO A 516 -8.46 -7.34 5.12
CA PRO A 516 -8.12 -7.19 6.54
C PRO A 516 -8.25 -5.75 7.01
N GLN A 517 -7.70 -4.79 6.27
CA GLN A 517 -7.73 -3.38 6.66
C GLN A 517 -9.15 -2.83 6.73
N ALA A 518 -9.99 -3.13 5.74
CA ALA A 518 -11.39 -2.69 5.74
C ALA A 518 -12.19 -3.32 6.89
N ASN A 519 -11.91 -4.57 7.25
CA ASN A 519 -12.49 -5.20 8.43
C ASN A 519 -12.08 -4.48 9.73
N ALA A 520 -10.82 -4.01 9.83
CA ALA A 520 -10.39 -3.20 10.97
C ALA A 520 -11.15 -1.88 11.04
N MET A 521 -11.32 -1.21 9.90
CA MET A 521 -12.05 0.06 9.84
C MET A 521 -13.51 -0.12 10.24
N ALA A 522 -14.18 -1.16 9.73
CA ALA A 522 -15.55 -1.51 10.12
C ALA A 522 -15.67 -1.80 11.62
N ALA A 523 -14.75 -2.58 12.18
CA ALA A 523 -14.74 -2.94 13.60
C ALA A 523 -14.53 -1.75 14.55
N VAL A 524 -13.88 -0.68 14.09
CA VAL A 524 -13.67 0.54 14.88
C VAL A 524 -14.82 1.51 14.74
N ILE A 525 -15.34 1.69 13.51
CA ILE A 525 -16.31 2.74 13.24
C ILE A 525 -17.71 2.40 13.76
N ASP A 526 -18.10 1.14 13.70
CA ASP A 526 -19.41 0.68 14.14
C ASP A 526 -19.68 1.02 15.63
N PRO A 527 -18.85 0.61 16.60
CA PRO A 527 -19.09 0.96 18.00
C PRO A 527 -18.95 2.46 18.28
N LEU A 528 -18.07 3.18 17.56
CA LEU A 528 -17.91 4.63 17.75
C LEU A 528 -19.17 5.40 17.33
N MET A 529 -19.85 4.99 16.26
CA MET A 529 -21.00 5.69 15.70
C MET A 529 -22.35 5.26 16.27
N ASN A 530 -22.48 3.99 16.66
CA ASN A 530 -23.73 3.45 17.20
C ASN A 530 -23.82 3.50 18.72
N GLY A 531 -22.73 3.85 19.42
CA GLY A 531 -22.69 3.83 20.89
C GLY A 531 -22.76 2.42 21.49
N VAL A 532 -22.65 1.38 20.68
CA VAL A 532 -22.47 -0.01 21.15
C VAL A 532 -21.07 -0.10 21.75
N GLY A 533 -20.90 -0.80 22.86
CA GLY A 533 -19.61 -0.91 23.52
C GLY A 533 -18.52 -1.36 22.56
N ALA A 534 -17.38 -0.68 22.57
CA ALA A 534 -16.16 -1.15 21.89
C ALA A 534 -15.27 -1.91 22.88
N PRO A 535 -14.38 -2.78 22.40
CA PRO A 535 -13.41 -3.46 23.27
C PRO A 535 -12.28 -2.52 23.69
N TRP A 536 -12.63 -1.42 24.37
CA TRP A 536 -11.69 -0.36 24.77
C TRP A 536 -10.51 -0.87 25.57
N ILE A 537 -10.74 -1.88 26.41
CA ILE A 537 -9.67 -2.52 27.19
C ILE A 537 -8.66 -3.18 26.26
N LEU A 538 -9.12 -3.91 25.24
CA LEU A 538 -8.23 -4.57 24.27
C LEU A 538 -7.50 -3.54 23.41
N TYR A 539 -8.17 -2.46 23.01
CA TYR A 539 -7.52 -1.34 22.30
C TYR A 539 -6.47 -0.67 23.20
N GLY A 540 -6.78 -0.48 24.48
CA GLY A 540 -5.86 0.09 25.48
C GLY A 540 -4.62 -0.78 25.71
N ILE A 541 -4.77 -2.10 25.77
CA ILE A 541 -3.66 -3.06 25.88
C ILE A 541 -2.76 -2.94 24.65
N GLY A 542 -3.35 -2.90 23.44
CA GLY A 542 -2.61 -2.72 22.19
C GLY A 542 -1.86 -1.39 22.13
N ALA A 543 -2.50 -0.31 22.56
CA ALA A 543 -1.89 1.02 22.63
C ALA A 543 -0.69 1.04 23.60
N LEU A 544 -0.84 0.46 24.78
CA LEU A 544 0.25 0.34 25.76
C LEU A 544 1.41 -0.49 25.21
N LEU A 545 1.11 -1.60 24.54
CA LEU A 545 2.12 -2.44 23.89
C LEU A 545 2.90 -1.65 22.84
N ALA A 546 2.22 -0.84 22.02
CA ALA A 546 2.87 0.00 21.01
C ALA A 546 3.82 1.04 21.63
N ILE A 547 3.46 1.62 22.78
CA ILE A 547 4.32 2.53 23.53
C ILE A 547 5.58 1.79 24.02
N ILE A 548 5.41 0.60 24.62
CA ILE A 548 6.52 -0.24 25.12
C ILE A 548 7.45 -0.63 23.96
N LEU A 549 6.90 -1.10 22.85
CA LEU A 549 7.68 -1.47 21.66
C LEU A 549 8.47 -0.27 21.11
N THR A 550 7.85 0.90 21.09
CA THR A 550 8.53 2.14 20.66
C THR A 550 9.68 2.50 21.60
N TRP A 551 9.49 2.34 22.90
CA TRP A 551 10.55 2.57 23.90
C TRP A 551 11.72 1.58 23.72
N LEU A 552 11.42 0.32 23.40
CA LEU A 552 12.40 -0.72 23.08
C LEU A 552 13.02 -0.55 21.67
N LYS A 553 12.68 0.51 20.93
CA LYS A 553 13.12 0.77 19.54
C LYS A 553 12.71 -0.33 18.55
N ILE A 554 11.66 -1.08 18.84
CA ILE A 554 11.04 -2.04 17.93
C ILE A 554 10.00 -1.28 17.08
N PRO A 555 9.90 -1.55 15.76
CA PRO A 555 8.89 -0.93 14.91
C PRO A 555 7.47 -1.32 15.33
N ALA A 556 6.83 -0.49 16.17
CA ALA A 556 5.53 -0.78 16.78
C ALA A 556 4.43 -1.01 15.73
N LEU A 557 4.44 -0.25 14.61
CA LEU A 557 3.48 -0.40 13.55
C LEU A 557 3.59 -1.78 12.86
N ALA A 558 4.81 -2.22 12.53
CA ALA A 558 5.03 -3.51 11.89
C ALA A 558 4.58 -4.68 12.80
N PHE A 559 4.93 -4.61 14.08
CA PHE A 559 4.51 -5.61 15.07
C PHE A 559 2.97 -5.63 15.24
N ALA A 560 2.34 -4.47 15.38
CA ALA A 560 0.89 -4.35 15.55
C ALA A 560 0.12 -4.81 14.29
N LEU A 561 0.64 -4.54 13.09
CA LEU A 561 0.10 -5.11 11.83
C LEU A 561 0.12 -6.64 11.86
N GLY A 562 1.22 -7.23 12.34
CA GLY A 562 1.31 -8.67 12.51
C GLY A 562 0.27 -9.23 13.49
N MET A 563 -0.02 -8.51 14.56
CA MET A 563 -1.06 -8.90 15.52
C MET A 563 -2.48 -8.86 14.92
N PHE A 564 -2.70 -8.02 13.93
CA PHE A 564 -4.01 -7.79 13.33
C PHE A 564 -4.26 -8.65 12.08
N ILE A 565 -3.24 -8.82 11.23
CA ILE A 565 -3.35 -9.62 10.00
C ILE A 565 -3.30 -11.12 10.36
N PRO A 566 -4.12 -11.97 9.71
CA PRO A 566 -4.12 -13.41 9.95
C PRO A 566 -2.73 -14.05 9.79
N LEU A 567 -2.45 -15.08 10.60
CA LEU A 567 -1.15 -15.77 10.66
C LEU A 567 -0.69 -16.28 9.29
N GLU A 568 -1.61 -16.86 8.53
CA GLU A 568 -1.34 -17.43 7.21
C GLU A 568 -0.77 -16.43 6.20
N LEU A 569 -1.06 -15.15 6.34
CA LEU A 569 -0.56 -14.11 5.46
C LEU A 569 0.79 -13.51 5.91
N ASN A 570 1.12 -13.64 7.20
CA ASN A 570 2.35 -13.09 7.77
C ASN A 570 3.54 -14.07 7.69
N VAL A 571 3.30 -15.36 7.84
CA VAL A 571 4.36 -16.38 7.80
C VAL A 571 5.11 -16.41 6.45
N PRO A 572 4.44 -16.34 5.28
CA PRO A 572 5.15 -16.32 4.00
C PRO A 572 6.06 -15.12 3.81
N LEU A 573 5.80 -14.00 4.51
CA LEU A 573 6.68 -12.82 4.46
C LEU A 573 8.07 -13.17 5.01
N VAL A 574 8.16 -13.95 6.09
CA VAL A 574 9.45 -14.42 6.62
C VAL A 574 10.13 -15.36 5.63
N VAL A 575 9.37 -16.24 4.98
CA VAL A 575 9.93 -17.15 3.97
C VAL A 575 10.53 -16.34 2.81
N GLY A 576 9.80 -15.36 2.27
CA GLY A 576 10.31 -14.46 1.22
C GLY A 576 11.52 -13.65 1.69
N GLY A 577 11.47 -13.10 2.90
CA GLY A 577 12.58 -12.39 3.51
C GLY A 577 13.81 -13.26 3.73
N ALA A 578 13.63 -14.54 4.11
CA ALA A 578 14.71 -15.51 4.23
C ALA A 578 15.33 -15.86 2.88
N VAL A 579 14.52 -15.95 1.82
CA VAL A 579 15.01 -16.12 0.45
C VAL A 579 15.86 -14.92 0.03
N ASN A 580 15.41 -13.69 0.34
CA ASN A 580 16.19 -12.47 0.09
C ASN A 580 17.54 -12.54 0.80
N TRP A 581 17.53 -12.77 2.10
CA TRP A 581 18.76 -12.91 2.88
C TRP A 581 19.69 -14.00 2.33
N TYR A 582 19.14 -15.16 1.99
CA TYR A 582 19.91 -16.28 1.43
C TYR A 582 20.56 -15.92 0.09
N VAL A 583 19.82 -15.27 -0.81
CA VAL A 583 20.31 -14.91 -2.14
C VAL A 583 21.39 -13.82 -2.07
N THR A 584 21.25 -12.86 -1.17
CA THR A 584 22.11 -11.67 -1.05
C THR A 584 23.32 -11.86 -0.13
N SER A 585 23.45 -13.00 0.59
CA SER A 585 24.51 -13.21 1.59
C SER A 585 25.50 -14.33 1.28
N ARG A 586 25.32 -15.09 0.19
CA ARG A 586 26.09 -16.33 -0.05
C ARG A 586 27.39 -16.16 -0.85
N SER A 587 27.58 -15.03 -1.52
CA SER A 587 28.86 -14.74 -2.19
C SER A 587 29.81 -13.98 -1.26
N LYS A 588 31.10 -14.21 -1.41
CA LYS A 588 32.14 -13.37 -0.78
C LYS A 588 32.28 -12.01 -1.48
N ASP A 589 31.82 -11.91 -2.73
CA ASP A 589 31.84 -10.70 -3.53
C ASP A 589 30.52 -9.95 -3.35
N ALA A 590 30.61 -8.72 -2.79
CA ALA A 590 29.47 -7.84 -2.57
C ALA A 590 28.75 -7.47 -3.87
N LYS A 591 29.49 -7.32 -5.00
CA LYS A 591 28.92 -7.01 -6.30
C LYS A 591 27.99 -8.13 -6.79
N VAL A 592 28.42 -9.37 -6.65
CA VAL A 592 27.62 -10.56 -7.02
C VAL A 592 26.36 -10.66 -6.15
N ASN A 593 26.47 -10.34 -4.85
CA ASN A 593 25.31 -10.32 -3.95
C ASN A 593 24.30 -9.24 -4.35
N ASN A 594 24.77 -8.04 -4.73
CA ASN A 594 23.91 -6.97 -5.20
C ASN A 594 23.21 -7.33 -6.51
N GLU A 595 23.92 -7.86 -7.51
CA GLU A 595 23.35 -8.31 -8.78
C GLU A 595 22.27 -9.38 -8.58
N ARG A 596 22.50 -10.34 -7.68
CA ARG A 596 21.52 -11.36 -7.28
C ARG A 596 20.33 -10.76 -6.57
N GLY A 597 20.54 -9.77 -5.71
CA GLY A 597 19.50 -9.03 -5.01
C GLY A 597 18.59 -8.27 -5.98
N GLU A 598 19.17 -7.55 -6.91
CA GLU A 598 18.43 -6.83 -7.97
C GLU A 598 17.61 -7.82 -8.81
N LYS A 599 18.20 -8.92 -9.27
CA LYS A 599 17.49 -9.93 -10.03
C LYS A 599 16.38 -10.61 -9.22
N GLY A 600 16.61 -10.88 -7.94
CA GLY A 600 15.60 -11.39 -7.03
C GLY A 600 14.43 -10.41 -6.85
N THR A 601 14.70 -9.11 -6.80
CA THR A 601 13.66 -8.06 -6.76
C THR A 601 12.82 -8.06 -8.03
N LEU A 602 13.43 -8.27 -9.22
CA LEU A 602 12.69 -8.40 -10.48
C LEU A 602 11.76 -9.62 -10.46
N ILE A 603 12.26 -10.77 -9.98
CA ILE A 603 11.47 -12.00 -9.87
C ILE A 603 10.33 -11.82 -8.87
N ALA A 604 10.59 -11.23 -7.71
CA ALA A 604 9.58 -10.91 -6.70
C ALA A 604 8.48 -10.00 -7.25
N SER A 605 8.87 -8.93 -7.94
CA SER A 605 7.94 -7.99 -8.60
C SER A 605 7.11 -8.70 -9.69
N GLY A 606 7.73 -9.63 -10.44
CA GLY A 606 7.02 -10.48 -11.39
C GLY A 606 5.96 -11.35 -10.72
N PHE A 607 6.31 -12.04 -9.64
CA PHE A 607 5.37 -12.87 -8.87
C PHE A 607 4.20 -12.06 -8.33
N ILE A 608 4.47 -10.87 -7.76
CA ILE A 608 3.44 -9.97 -7.23
C ILE A 608 2.51 -9.52 -8.36
N ALA A 609 3.05 -8.97 -9.43
CA ALA A 609 2.26 -8.45 -10.54
C ALA A 609 1.48 -9.57 -11.26
N GLY A 610 2.14 -10.70 -11.55
CA GLY A 610 1.52 -11.85 -12.21
C GLY A 610 0.41 -12.47 -11.39
N GLY A 611 0.68 -12.79 -10.12
CA GLY A 611 -0.29 -13.37 -9.21
C GLY A 611 -1.50 -12.47 -8.99
N ALA A 612 -1.27 -11.17 -8.78
CA ALA A 612 -2.33 -10.21 -8.57
C ALA A 612 -3.19 -10.00 -9.84
N LEU A 613 -2.58 -9.89 -11.03
CA LEU A 613 -3.32 -9.78 -12.29
C LEU A 613 -4.15 -11.03 -12.57
N MET A 614 -3.58 -12.21 -12.37
CA MET A 614 -4.33 -13.47 -12.55
C MET A 614 -5.44 -13.64 -11.51
N GLY A 615 -5.31 -13.09 -10.31
CA GLY A 615 -6.39 -12.99 -9.34
C GLY A 615 -7.57 -12.14 -9.84
N VAL A 616 -7.31 -11.03 -10.52
CA VAL A 616 -8.37 -10.23 -11.17
C VAL A 616 -8.99 -10.99 -12.34
N VAL A 617 -8.17 -11.67 -13.16
CA VAL A 617 -8.67 -12.54 -14.25
C VAL A 617 -9.57 -13.64 -13.69
N SER A 618 -9.16 -14.29 -12.58
CA SER A 618 -9.97 -15.29 -11.88
C SER A 618 -11.33 -14.73 -11.44
N ALA A 619 -11.31 -13.51 -10.88
CA ALA A 619 -12.56 -12.84 -10.47
C ALA A 619 -13.47 -12.53 -11.68
N LEU A 620 -12.91 -12.07 -12.80
CA LEU A 620 -13.66 -11.81 -14.03
C LEU A 620 -14.29 -13.10 -14.60
N LEU A 621 -13.54 -14.20 -14.61
CA LEU A 621 -14.04 -15.50 -15.08
C LEU A 621 -15.20 -15.99 -14.19
N LYS A 622 -15.04 -15.94 -12.87
CA LYS A 622 -16.11 -16.28 -11.90
C LYS A 622 -17.34 -15.40 -12.07
N PHE A 623 -17.14 -14.08 -12.21
CA PHE A 623 -18.24 -13.15 -12.46
C PHE A 623 -18.99 -13.49 -13.77
N GLY A 624 -18.26 -13.92 -14.81
CA GLY A 624 -18.80 -14.40 -16.07
C GLY A 624 -19.42 -15.80 -16.03
N GLY A 625 -19.50 -16.43 -14.84
CA GLY A 625 -20.06 -17.79 -14.67
C GLY A 625 -19.14 -18.92 -15.14
N ILE A 626 -17.84 -18.63 -15.36
CA ILE A 626 -16.84 -19.64 -15.75
C ILE A 626 -16.12 -20.11 -14.49
N GLU A 627 -16.43 -21.32 -14.03
CA GLU A 627 -15.77 -21.95 -12.90
C GLU A 627 -14.93 -23.15 -13.36
N PHE A 628 -13.67 -23.18 -12.94
CA PHE A 628 -12.72 -24.25 -13.23
C PHE A 628 -12.44 -25.13 -12.00
N SER A 629 -13.22 -25.00 -10.93
CA SER A 629 -12.91 -25.65 -9.65
C SER A 629 -13.05 -27.17 -9.72
N ILE A 630 -12.08 -27.86 -9.11
CA ILE A 630 -12.19 -29.28 -8.75
C ILE A 630 -13.20 -29.41 -7.60
N ALA A 631 -13.82 -30.60 -7.47
CA ALA A 631 -14.85 -30.86 -6.48
C ALA A 631 -14.46 -30.43 -5.04
N ASP A 632 -15.43 -29.88 -4.29
CA ASP A 632 -15.26 -29.42 -2.89
C ASP A 632 -14.68 -30.50 -1.97
N THR A 633 -14.92 -31.79 -2.26
CA THR A 633 -14.36 -32.94 -1.54
C THR A 633 -12.82 -33.00 -1.59
N TRP A 634 -12.21 -32.51 -2.67
CA TRP A 634 -10.76 -32.43 -2.76
C TRP A 634 -10.17 -31.34 -1.86
N TRP A 635 -10.85 -30.21 -1.75
CA TRP A 635 -10.41 -29.11 -0.90
C TRP A 635 -10.42 -29.46 0.60
N ALA A 636 -11.39 -30.28 1.01
CA ALA A 636 -11.47 -30.81 2.38
C ALA A 636 -10.44 -31.90 2.67
N ASN A 637 -9.73 -32.41 1.64
CA ASN A 637 -8.77 -33.48 1.81
C ASN A 637 -7.40 -32.93 2.27
N PRO A 638 -6.82 -33.45 3.37
CA PRO A 638 -5.48 -33.04 3.83
C PRO A 638 -4.37 -33.15 2.76
N LEU A 639 -4.52 -34.06 1.79
CA LEU A 639 -3.56 -34.19 0.69
C LEU A 639 -3.48 -32.92 -0.18
N SER A 640 -4.57 -32.15 -0.31
CA SER A 640 -4.55 -30.90 -1.06
C SER A 640 -3.63 -29.86 -0.42
N GLU A 641 -3.60 -29.82 0.92
CA GLU A 641 -2.69 -28.96 1.69
C GLU A 641 -1.23 -29.44 1.59
N VAL A 642 -0.98 -30.74 1.58
CA VAL A 642 0.36 -31.29 1.37
C VAL A 642 0.87 -30.96 -0.04
N CYS A 643 0.00 -31.09 -1.05
CA CYS A 643 0.34 -30.69 -2.42
C CYS A 643 0.71 -29.19 -2.49
N SER A 644 -0.01 -28.34 -1.76
CA SER A 644 0.28 -26.90 -1.71
C SER A 644 1.68 -26.63 -1.14
N LEU A 645 2.06 -27.32 -0.05
CA LEU A 645 3.38 -27.16 0.55
C LEU A 645 4.51 -27.63 -0.40
N VAL A 646 4.31 -28.75 -1.10
CA VAL A 646 5.27 -29.26 -2.08
C VAL A 646 5.43 -28.27 -3.24
N ALA A 647 4.31 -27.77 -3.79
CA ALA A 647 4.33 -26.79 -4.87
C ALA A 647 5.03 -25.48 -4.43
N TYR A 648 4.80 -25.06 -3.18
CA TYR A 648 5.44 -23.87 -2.61
C TYR A 648 6.96 -24.05 -2.46
N ILE A 649 7.43 -25.21 -2.00
CA ILE A 649 8.86 -25.53 -1.92
C ILE A 649 9.50 -25.51 -3.32
N LEU A 650 8.82 -26.05 -4.33
CA LEU A 650 9.30 -25.99 -5.72
C LEU A 650 9.37 -24.55 -6.25
N LEU A 651 8.38 -23.72 -5.89
CA LEU A 651 8.37 -22.31 -6.24
C LEU A 651 9.54 -21.55 -5.61
N ILE A 652 9.84 -21.81 -4.33
CA ILE A 652 11.00 -21.24 -3.62
C ILE A 652 12.30 -21.69 -4.28
N ALA A 653 12.43 -22.97 -4.63
CA ALA A 653 13.59 -23.50 -5.32
C ALA A 653 13.80 -22.84 -6.70
N TYR A 654 12.71 -22.65 -7.46
CA TYR A 654 12.73 -21.88 -8.71
C TYR A 654 13.23 -20.46 -8.48
N PHE A 655 12.66 -19.75 -7.48
CA PHE A 655 13.04 -18.38 -7.14
C PHE A 655 14.54 -18.26 -6.86
N ILE A 656 15.06 -19.09 -5.96
CA ILE A 656 16.49 -19.10 -5.59
C ILE A 656 17.39 -19.40 -6.80
N ARG A 657 17.01 -20.39 -7.62
CA ARG A 657 17.77 -20.75 -8.80
C ARG A 657 17.79 -19.64 -9.85
N ALA A 658 16.62 -19.03 -10.09
CA ALA A 658 16.47 -17.95 -11.06
C ALA A 658 17.23 -16.68 -10.63
N SER A 659 17.27 -16.37 -9.33
CA SER A 659 18.01 -15.22 -8.79
C SER A 659 19.54 -15.41 -8.86
N LYS A 660 20.04 -16.66 -8.83
CA LYS A 660 21.48 -16.98 -8.87
C LYS A 660 22.06 -17.08 -10.27
N LYS A 661 21.23 -17.38 -11.28
CA LYS A 661 21.66 -17.45 -12.71
C LYS A 661 21.83 -16.06 -13.29
#